data_2008d81d09f33ff174753d04f4ff8cb4
#
_entry.id   2008d81d09f33ff174753d04f4ff8cb4
#
_cell.length_a   1.000
_cell.length_b   1.000
_cell.length_c   1.000
_cell.angle_alpha   90.00
_cell.angle_beta   90.00
_cell.angle_gamma   90.00
#
_symmetry.space_group_name_H-M   'P 1'
#
loop_
_entity.id
_entity.type
_entity.pdbx_description
1 polymer ?
#
loop_
_entity_poly.entity_id
_entity_poly.type
_entity_poly.pdbx_seq_one_letter_code
_entity_poly.pdbx_strand_id
1 'polypeptide(L)'
;TLKGTLSTAAAQLQLDAQLRPLAQAAQPAAATPQAPGMAAPTRQRTPPTPAAAVPEAMQAALQATLAPWAPQPVQQARATLRAVNLATLWPQAPATRLNGTLQAGPTADQGTPGWAVQAQINNELAGPWDQSRLPLTALAASANWDGTRWSIPDATASVGKGTATLQGHYTPATGAIDGQAQLRNLPPEALHTALAAAPLSGSVVAQTQGNGSMAFTADIQASKATAPRAPRAPALRINALQAKGRWQAQENGGTVRLERLLVDAMQARLEATDLRVALGTPSAQGKLQLTVPGASAQTTGAMAPRTGAGSLQVQWTDADRTQRWLTSLPGLATALQGATIKGQAQLTSRWTGGWQSLAEQLQAARAGTAPPADKTPFTLQATLTAPQLDLTLPPGNASTATAVQLQSLRAELAGSLRQATLALDGTLRTGTLQTTLRTRVAGGLASAALWKAQVNELRMQAQDTQRPGPWTLELLQPLALTAQLGQPPATPGTVALQAAAGQARLTGPLPGSVALQWQATRYQAGPGTAMRLQSQGRLEGLPFAWLDALGLEGTPAVAGKPAQPLLARLGLGGNMVLEGQWNVDAGATLRAQASLRRTNGDLRILTGETAPVTVLQSSGQGTGAGSPTSITTPQPGSPAGVRQAELTLEAEGDALRARLLWASDRAGDMDATANTRLTLGDSPAGGNALAGVTWAPDAPLAATVRARLPDVGVWSALAPPGWRVRG
;
A
#
# COMPACT_ATOMS: atom_id res chain seq x y z
N THR A 1 -37.63 12.54 42.21
CA THR A 1 -38.30 12.59 43.52
C THR A 1 -38.70 11.19 43.93
N LEU A 2 -38.46 10.81 45.16
CA LEU A 2 -38.88 9.56 45.78
C LEU A 2 -39.97 9.90 46.78
N LYS A 3 -41.11 9.25 46.71
CA LYS A 3 -42.20 9.33 47.68
C LYS A 3 -42.55 7.90 48.13
N GLY A 4 -42.68 7.69 49.40
CA GLY A 4 -43.08 6.41 49.96
C GLY A 4 -44.21 6.62 50.96
N THR A 5 -45.20 5.73 50.97
CA THR A 5 -46.25 5.64 51.99
C THR A 5 -46.21 4.25 52.60
N LEU A 6 -46.14 4.19 53.91
CA LEU A 6 -46.19 2.94 54.65
C LEU A 6 -47.61 2.76 55.26
N SER A 7 -48.28 1.67 54.87
CA SER A 7 -49.56 1.27 55.47
C SER A 7 -49.32 0.20 56.53
N THR A 8 -49.55 0.55 57.83
CA THR A 8 -49.38 -0.37 58.93
C THR A 8 -50.47 -1.44 59.02
N ALA A 9 -51.69 -1.17 58.50
CA ALA A 9 -52.80 -2.10 58.52
C ALA A 9 -52.59 -3.30 57.58
N ALA A 10 -51.83 -3.14 56.47
CA ALA A 10 -51.58 -4.18 55.48
C ALA A 10 -50.10 -4.67 55.48
N ALA A 11 -49.27 -4.14 56.38
CA ALA A 11 -47.80 -4.38 56.38
C ALA A 11 -47.14 -4.18 54.99
N GLN A 12 -47.62 -3.21 54.18
CA GLN A 12 -47.19 -2.91 52.84
C GLN A 12 -46.58 -1.52 52.74
N LEU A 13 -45.51 -1.39 51.98
CA LEU A 13 -44.89 -0.12 51.61
C LEU A 13 -45.12 0.14 50.12
N GLN A 14 -45.75 1.26 49.82
CA GLN A 14 -45.86 1.73 48.42
C GLN A 14 -44.72 2.72 48.13
N LEU A 15 -44.00 2.47 47.06
CA LEU A 15 -42.88 3.28 46.60
C LEU A 15 -43.19 3.88 45.24
N ASP A 16 -43.19 5.21 45.17
CA ASP A 16 -43.29 5.96 43.92
C ASP A 16 -41.98 6.72 43.67
N ALA A 17 -41.28 6.40 42.61
CA ALA A 17 -40.06 7.06 42.18
C ALA A 17 -40.22 7.67 40.80
N GLN A 18 -39.79 8.90 40.64
CA GLN A 18 -39.78 9.58 39.33
C GLN A 18 -38.38 10.08 39.01
N LEU A 19 -37.84 9.65 37.87
CA LEU A 19 -36.60 10.15 37.30
C LEU A 19 -36.96 11.19 36.23
N ARG A 20 -36.45 12.40 36.39
CA ARG A 20 -36.53 13.45 35.36
C ARG A 20 -35.13 14.03 35.18
N PRO A 21 -34.72 14.44 33.98
CA PRO A 21 -33.46 15.15 33.81
C PRO A 21 -33.52 16.44 34.62
N LEU A 22 -32.42 16.80 35.28
CA LEU A 22 -32.25 18.15 35.82
C LEU A 22 -32.31 19.11 34.61
N ALA A 23 -33.18 20.12 34.68
CA ALA A 23 -33.21 21.15 33.66
C ALA A 23 -31.82 21.76 33.61
N GLN A 24 -31.13 21.56 32.49
CA GLN A 24 -29.85 22.19 32.21
C GLN A 24 -30.16 23.70 32.18
N ALA A 25 -29.63 24.45 33.16
CA ALA A 25 -29.77 25.89 33.13
C ALA A 25 -29.29 26.38 31.75
N ALA A 26 -30.17 27.08 31.06
CA ALA A 26 -29.85 27.62 29.73
C ALA A 26 -28.57 28.44 29.90
N GLN A 27 -27.47 27.99 29.32
CA GLN A 27 -26.28 28.80 29.17
C GLN A 27 -26.69 30.08 28.44
N PRO A 28 -26.46 31.26 29.01
CA PRO A 28 -26.72 32.50 28.28
C PRO A 28 -25.89 32.48 27.01
N ALA A 29 -26.57 32.60 25.87
CA ALA A 29 -25.93 32.71 24.57
C ALA A 29 -24.86 33.79 24.64
N ALA A 30 -23.61 33.43 24.46
CA ALA A 30 -22.51 34.38 24.36
C ALA A 30 -22.84 35.38 23.25
N ALA A 31 -22.99 36.64 23.62
CA ALA A 31 -23.26 37.74 22.71
C ALA A 31 -22.07 37.88 21.77
N THR A 32 -22.29 37.56 20.49
CA THR A 32 -21.34 37.83 19.41
C THR A 32 -21.26 39.35 19.22
N PRO A 33 -20.08 39.97 19.19
CA PRO A 33 -19.96 41.40 18.91
C PRO A 33 -20.41 41.69 17.48
N GLN A 34 -21.44 42.54 17.35
CA GLN A 34 -21.89 43.11 16.09
C GLN A 34 -20.83 44.05 15.52
N ALA A 35 -20.35 43.75 14.31
CA ALA A 35 -19.63 44.72 13.48
C ALA A 35 -20.63 45.71 12.85
N PRO A 36 -20.31 47.01 12.75
CA PRO A 36 -21.22 48.01 12.21
C PRO A 36 -21.21 48.05 10.68
N GLY A 37 -22.39 48.01 10.11
CA GLY A 37 -22.76 48.70 8.88
C GLY A 37 -22.60 47.96 7.57
N MET A 38 -23.70 47.34 7.10
CA MET A 38 -24.12 47.45 5.68
C MET A 38 -25.63 47.15 5.57
N ALA A 39 -26.31 48.02 4.79
CA ALA A 39 -27.75 48.03 4.63
C ALA A 39 -28.34 46.74 4.06
N ALA A 40 -29.48 46.30 4.60
CA ALA A 40 -30.20 45.10 4.23
C ALA A 40 -31.10 45.33 3.02
N PRO A 41 -31.22 44.33 2.10
CA PRO A 41 -32.31 44.31 1.13
C PRO A 41 -33.57 43.65 1.75
N THR A 42 -34.69 44.15 1.34
CA THR A 42 -36.06 43.85 1.77
C THR A 42 -36.41 42.35 1.75
N ARG A 43 -36.73 41.80 2.90
CA ARG A 43 -37.20 40.40 3.04
C ARG A 43 -38.62 40.21 2.55
N GLN A 44 -38.83 39.34 1.57
CA GLN A 44 -40.11 38.72 1.27
C GLN A 44 -40.50 37.79 2.45
N ARG A 45 -41.74 37.95 2.87
CA ARG A 45 -42.37 37.24 3.96
C ARG A 45 -42.56 35.76 3.56
N THR A 46 -41.77 34.86 4.09
CA THR A 46 -41.99 33.41 4.01
C THR A 46 -43.13 33.01 4.97
N PRO A 47 -44.01 32.08 4.60
CA PRO A 47 -45.07 31.58 5.50
C PRO A 47 -44.47 30.90 6.72
N PRO A 48 -45.16 30.90 7.88
CA PRO A 48 -44.64 30.34 9.12
C PRO A 48 -44.44 28.83 8.97
N THR A 49 -43.18 28.39 9.17
CA THR A 49 -42.85 26.98 9.35
C THR A 49 -43.63 26.44 10.56
N PRO A 50 -44.26 25.25 10.49
CA PRO A 50 -44.98 24.68 11.64
C PRO A 50 -43.97 24.54 12.80
N ALA A 51 -44.40 25.01 13.96
CA ALA A 51 -43.62 24.99 15.21
C ALA A 51 -43.03 23.59 15.42
N ALA A 52 -41.70 23.46 15.50
CA ALA A 52 -41.02 22.23 15.87
C ALA A 52 -41.60 21.80 17.24
N ALA A 53 -42.16 20.59 17.29
CA ALA A 53 -42.67 20.01 18.51
C ALA A 53 -41.58 20.06 19.58
N VAL A 54 -41.90 20.68 20.71
CA VAL A 54 -41.00 20.74 21.88
C VAL A 54 -40.61 19.29 22.23
N PRO A 55 -39.31 18.92 22.31
CA PRO A 55 -38.90 17.56 22.58
C PRO A 55 -39.47 17.16 23.94
N GLU A 56 -40.26 16.09 23.98
CA GLU A 56 -40.80 15.53 25.21
C GLU A 56 -39.66 15.25 26.19
N ALA A 57 -39.77 15.80 27.39
CA ALA A 57 -38.76 15.62 28.43
C ALA A 57 -38.69 14.15 28.86
N MET A 58 -37.51 13.57 28.92
CA MET A 58 -37.26 12.20 29.38
C MET A 58 -37.89 11.99 30.75
N GLN A 59 -38.66 10.93 30.91
CA GLN A 59 -39.32 10.57 32.18
C GLN A 59 -39.25 9.06 32.38
N ALA A 60 -38.95 8.63 33.61
CA ALA A 60 -39.17 7.26 34.04
C ALA A 60 -39.89 7.29 35.41
N ALA A 61 -40.97 6.58 35.49
CA ALA A 61 -41.74 6.43 36.72
C ALA A 61 -41.71 4.96 37.17
N LEU A 62 -41.39 4.72 38.41
CA LEU A 62 -41.40 3.41 39.04
C LEU A 62 -42.42 3.44 40.17
N GLN A 63 -43.35 2.50 40.17
CA GLN A 63 -44.30 2.22 41.22
C GLN A 63 -44.06 0.81 41.75
N ALA A 64 -43.87 0.64 43.03
CA ALA A 64 -43.68 -0.67 43.61
C ALA A 64 -44.49 -0.82 44.93
N THR A 65 -45.05 -2.00 45.09
CA THR A 65 -45.69 -2.43 46.33
C THR A 65 -44.77 -3.45 47.02
N LEU A 66 -44.34 -3.13 48.21
CA LEU A 66 -43.42 -3.94 48.99
C LEU A 66 -44.13 -4.49 50.21
N ALA A 67 -43.93 -5.76 50.53
CA ALA A 67 -44.30 -6.38 51.78
C ALA A 67 -42.99 -6.84 52.49
N PRO A 68 -42.34 -5.96 53.29
CA PRO A 68 -40.96 -6.17 53.78
C PRO A 68 -40.74 -7.48 54.56
N TRP A 69 -41.77 -8.03 55.12
CA TRP A 69 -41.73 -9.25 55.96
C TRP A 69 -42.29 -10.49 55.21
N ALA A 70 -42.74 -10.34 54.00
CA ALA A 70 -43.13 -11.50 53.20
C ALA A 70 -41.88 -12.25 52.66
N PRO A 71 -41.99 -13.55 52.44
CA PRO A 71 -40.89 -14.32 51.77
C PRO A 71 -40.42 -13.70 50.44
N GLN A 72 -41.28 -12.96 49.79
CA GLN A 72 -41.02 -12.14 48.63
C GLN A 72 -41.37 -10.67 48.94
N PRO A 73 -40.39 -9.83 49.25
CA PRO A 73 -40.63 -8.46 49.69
C PRO A 73 -41.31 -7.56 48.65
N VAL A 74 -41.01 -7.74 47.35
CA VAL A 74 -41.65 -6.97 46.28
C VAL A 74 -42.85 -7.72 45.75
N GLN A 75 -44.05 -7.22 46.01
CA GLN A 75 -45.31 -7.84 45.55
C GLN A 75 -45.63 -7.46 44.11
N GLN A 76 -45.33 -6.24 43.72
CA GLN A 76 -45.48 -5.76 42.37
C GLN A 76 -44.55 -4.58 42.14
N ALA A 77 -43.92 -4.52 40.97
CA ALA A 77 -43.20 -3.34 40.51
C ALA A 77 -43.61 -3.05 39.07
N ARG A 78 -43.91 -1.79 38.79
CA ARG A 78 -44.21 -1.32 37.43
C ARG A 78 -43.38 -0.09 37.11
N ALA A 79 -42.58 -0.16 36.06
CA ALA A 79 -41.87 0.99 35.56
C ALA A 79 -42.51 1.43 34.23
N THR A 80 -42.66 2.74 34.04
CA THR A 80 -43.11 3.34 32.78
C THR A 80 -42.00 4.25 32.25
N LEU A 81 -41.58 4.03 31.04
CA LEU A 81 -40.56 4.78 30.33
C LEU A 81 -41.22 5.72 29.33
N ARG A 82 -40.80 6.99 29.29
CA ARG A 82 -41.21 7.98 28.28
C ARG A 82 -40.01 8.72 27.75
N ALA A 83 -39.74 8.66 26.47
CA ALA A 83 -38.66 9.33 25.78
C ALA A 83 -37.28 9.14 26.42
N VAL A 84 -36.99 7.95 26.99
CA VAL A 84 -35.75 7.69 27.74
C VAL A 84 -34.58 7.58 26.75
N ASN A 85 -33.58 8.45 26.94
CA ASN A 85 -32.35 8.45 26.14
C ASN A 85 -31.20 7.85 26.97
N LEU A 86 -30.70 6.69 26.56
CA LEU A 86 -29.62 6.00 27.24
C LEU A 86 -28.31 6.79 27.22
N ALA A 87 -28.02 7.55 26.17
CA ALA A 87 -26.82 8.40 26.09
C ALA A 87 -26.77 9.50 27.16
N THR A 88 -27.91 9.90 27.73
CA THR A 88 -27.94 10.85 28.85
C THR A 88 -27.65 10.20 30.21
N LEU A 89 -27.85 8.88 30.30
CA LEU A 89 -27.59 8.10 31.51
C LEU A 89 -26.17 7.56 31.54
N TRP A 90 -25.64 7.12 30.40
CA TRP A 90 -24.29 6.62 30.21
C TRP A 90 -23.66 7.23 28.97
N PRO A 91 -22.57 7.99 29.08
CA PRO A 91 -21.97 8.71 27.95
C PRO A 91 -21.57 7.82 26.76
N GLN A 92 -21.32 6.53 26.96
CA GLN A 92 -20.94 5.58 25.93
C GLN A 92 -22.14 4.80 25.35
N ALA A 93 -23.35 5.00 25.88
CA ALA A 93 -24.54 4.34 25.38
C ALA A 93 -25.04 5.01 24.09
N PRO A 94 -25.69 4.23 23.19
CA PRO A 94 -26.28 4.79 21.97
C PRO A 94 -27.44 5.74 22.31
N ALA A 95 -27.66 6.71 21.45
CA ALA A 95 -28.82 7.60 21.55
C ALA A 95 -30.10 6.81 21.29
N THR A 96 -31.07 6.96 22.16
CA THR A 96 -32.35 6.25 22.11
C THR A 96 -33.50 7.18 22.46
N ARG A 97 -34.73 6.77 22.10
CA ARG A 97 -35.97 7.35 22.60
C ARG A 97 -36.92 6.23 22.97
N LEU A 98 -36.69 5.68 24.19
CA LEU A 98 -37.41 4.50 24.66
C LEU A 98 -38.70 4.91 25.32
N ASN A 99 -39.77 4.26 24.91
CA ASN A 99 -41.08 4.32 25.51
C ASN A 99 -41.56 2.90 25.83
N GLY A 100 -42.19 2.70 26.96
CA GLY A 100 -42.67 1.37 27.28
C GLY A 100 -42.94 1.14 28.74
N THR A 101 -43.21 -0.11 29.04
CA THR A 101 -43.55 -0.57 30.38
C THR A 101 -42.75 -1.81 30.73
N LEU A 102 -42.29 -1.85 31.97
CA LEU A 102 -41.72 -3.04 32.61
C LEU A 102 -42.63 -3.38 33.81
N GLN A 103 -42.93 -4.63 33.97
CA GLN A 103 -43.71 -5.16 35.12
C GLN A 103 -42.94 -6.31 35.75
N ALA A 104 -42.88 -6.34 37.05
CA ALA A 104 -42.28 -7.44 37.79
C ALA A 104 -43.17 -7.78 38.99
N GLY A 105 -43.33 -9.07 39.25
CA GLY A 105 -44.10 -9.56 40.37
C GLY A 105 -43.71 -11.01 40.72
N PRO A 106 -44.20 -11.54 41.84
CA PRO A 106 -44.01 -12.93 42.19
C PRO A 106 -44.63 -13.87 41.16
N THR A 107 -44.01 -15.01 40.92
CA THR A 107 -44.60 -16.10 40.13
C THR A 107 -45.71 -16.78 40.93
N ALA A 108 -46.80 -17.19 40.25
CA ALA A 108 -47.96 -17.81 40.89
C ALA A 108 -47.73 -19.27 41.39
N ASP A 109 -46.54 -19.86 41.12
CA ASP A 109 -46.23 -21.23 41.54
C ASP A 109 -45.97 -21.33 43.03
N GLN A 110 -46.81 -22.16 43.69
CA GLN A 110 -46.75 -22.42 45.10
C GLN A 110 -45.56 -23.31 45.47
N GLY A 111 -44.48 -22.72 45.98
CA GLY A 111 -43.40 -23.50 46.57
C GLY A 111 -42.01 -22.89 46.61
N THR A 112 -41.62 -22.18 45.62
CA THR A 112 -40.33 -21.48 45.55
C THR A 112 -40.52 -19.98 45.23
N PRO A 113 -39.83 -19.08 45.99
CA PRO A 113 -39.94 -17.64 45.71
C PRO A 113 -39.37 -17.32 44.33
N GLY A 114 -40.26 -17.06 43.35
CA GLY A 114 -39.90 -16.74 41.98
C GLY A 114 -40.39 -15.35 41.58
N TRP A 115 -39.82 -14.82 40.48
CA TRP A 115 -40.13 -13.53 39.90
C TRP A 115 -40.58 -13.71 38.48
N ALA A 116 -41.65 -13.07 38.06
CA ALA A 116 -42.03 -12.88 36.65
C ALA A 116 -41.76 -11.44 36.26
N VAL A 117 -41.05 -11.23 35.17
CA VAL A 117 -40.75 -9.92 34.59
C VAL A 117 -41.28 -9.87 33.16
N GLN A 118 -42.00 -8.82 32.84
CA GLN A 118 -42.49 -8.54 31.49
C GLN A 118 -42.01 -7.16 31.05
N ALA A 119 -41.52 -7.05 29.84
CA ALA A 119 -41.02 -5.81 29.25
C ALA A 119 -41.66 -5.60 27.88
N GLN A 120 -42.21 -4.40 27.64
CA GLN A 120 -42.65 -3.93 26.34
C GLN A 120 -42.07 -2.55 26.12
N ILE A 121 -41.10 -2.46 25.21
CA ILE A 121 -40.32 -1.25 24.94
C ILE A 121 -40.33 -0.96 23.44
N ASN A 122 -40.62 0.28 23.09
CA ASN A 122 -40.50 0.81 21.74
C ASN A 122 -39.40 1.87 21.70
N ASN A 123 -38.60 1.89 20.67
CA ASN A 123 -37.56 2.88 20.44
C ASN A 123 -37.88 3.73 19.20
N GLU A 124 -38.33 4.96 19.40
CA GLU A 124 -38.68 5.89 18.33
C GLU A 124 -37.46 6.44 17.61
N LEU A 125 -36.25 6.33 18.21
CA LEU A 125 -34.99 6.79 17.62
C LEU A 125 -34.12 5.60 17.20
N ALA A 126 -34.72 4.55 16.66
CA ALA A 126 -33.98 3.42 16.16
C ALA A 126 -33.06 3.81 14.98
N GLY A 127 -31.88 3.18 14.89
CA GLY A 127 -30.95 3.42 13.81
C GLY A 127 -29.64 2.62 13.98
N PRO A 128 -28.75 2.66 12.98
CA PRO A 128 -27.56 1.82 12.95
C PRO A 128 -26.50 2.25 13.98
N TRP A 129 -25.67 1.28 14.40
CA TRP A 129 -24.62 1.47 15.40
C TRP A 129 -23.55 2.51 15.02
N ASP A 130 -23.20 2.58 13.75
CA ASP A 130 -22.21 3.54 13.22
C ASP A 130 -22.73 4.99 13.27
N GLN A 131 -24.04 5.19 13.48
CA GLN A 131 -24.66 6.48 13.78
C GLN A 131 -24.89 6.71 15.27
N SER A 132 -24.25 5.90 16.12
CA SER A 132 -24.45 5.94 17.59
C SER A 132 -25.91 5.78 18.02
N ARG A 133 -26.69 4.96 17.28
CA ARG A 133 -28.09 4.65 17.57
C ARG A 133 -28.26 3.17 17.88
N LEU A 134 -29.33 2.84 18.59
CA LEU A 134 -29.72 1.46 18.87
C LEU A 134 -30.61 0.94 17.73
N PRO A 135 -30.25 -0.15 17.00
CA PRO A 135 -31.04 -0.65 15.87
C PRO A 135 -32.42 -1.21 16.26
N LEU A 136 -32.61 -1.48 17.54
CA LEU A 136 -33.86 -2.04 18.08
C LEU A 136 -35.00 -1.05 17.93
N THR A 137 -36.09 -1.44 17.26
CA THR A 137 -37.33 -0.66 17.12
C THR A 137 -38.36 -1.00 18.20
N ALA A 138 -38.46 -2.28 18.57
CA ALA A 138 -39.31 -2.75 19.65
C ALA A 138 -38.73 -3.98 20.34
N LEU A 139 -39.02 -4.13 21.61
CA LEU A 139 -38.70 -5.29 22.42
C LEU A 139 -39.93 -5.69 23.22
N ALA A 140 -40.39 -6.93 23.09
CA ALA A 140 -41.33 -7.58 23.97
C ALA A 140 -40.65 -8.82 24.58
N ALA A 141 -40.59 -8.91 25.89
CA ALA A 141 -39.91 -10.03 26.55
C ALA A 141 -40.63 -10.42 27.83
N SER A 142 -40.62 -11.72 28.10
CA SER A 142 -41.02 -12.28 29.38
C SER A 142 -39.85 -13.08 29.96
N ALA A 143 -39.62 -12.96 31.27
CA ALA A 143 -38.60 -13.70 31.98
C ALA A 143 -39.11 -14.12 33.35
N ASN A 144 -38.77 -15.33 33.77
CA ASN A 144 -39.13 -15.87 35.08
C ASN A 144 -37.85 -16.24 35.84
N TRP A 145 -37.80 -15.86 37.10
CA TRP A 145 -36.75 -16.19 38.05
C TRP A 145 -37.26 -17.26 39.05
N ASP A 146 -36.57 -18.38 39.20
CA ASP A 146 -36.97 -19.46 40.11
C ASP A 146 -36.15 -19.48 41.41
N GLY A 147 -35.39 -18.45 41.70
CA GLY A 147 -34.47 -18.39 42.83
C GLY A 147 -33.01 -18.75 42.46
N THR A 148 -32.80 -19.46 41.39
CA THR A 148 -31.48 -19.92 40.90
C THR A 148 -31.20 -19.57 39.47
N ARG A 149 -32.22 -19.55 38.64
CA ARG A 149 -32.13 -19.44 37.17
C ARG A 149 -33.20 -18.53 36.61
N TRP A 150 -32.80 -17.71 35.65
CA TRP A 150 -33.69 -17.00 34.75
C TRP A 150 -34.15 -17.91 33.60
N SER A 151 -35.44 -17.99 33.38
CA SER A 151 -36.06 -18.60 32.22
C SER A 151 -36.65 -17.52 31.35
N ILE A 152 -36.33 -17.45 30.11
CA ILE A 152 -36.87 -16.53 29.10
C ILE A 152 -37.69 -17.37 28.11
N PRO A 153 -38.99 -17.58 28.37
CA PRO A 153 -39.85 -18.39 27.54
C PRO A 153 -40.09 -17.75 26.17
N ASP A 154 -40.13 -16.42 26.11
CA ASP A 154 -40.30 -15.68 24.88
C ASP A 154 -39.76 -14.26 25.03
N ALA A 155 -38.89 -13.87 24.07
CA ALA A 155 -38.47 -12.49 23.88
C ALA A 155 -38.41 -12.22 22.38
N THR A 156 -39.07 -11.17 21.94
CA THR A 156 -39.11 -10.74 20.56
C THR A 156 -38.53 -9.34 20.42
N ALA A 157 -37.45 -9.21 19.67
CA ALA A 157 -36.81 -7.96 19.32
C ALA A 157 -37.10 -7.64 17.86
N SER A 158 -37.62 -6.46 17.58
CA SER A 158 -37.83 -5.96 16.22
C SER A 158 -36.71 -5.03 15.81
N VAL A 159 -36.18 -5.20 14.60
CA VAL A 159 -35.11 -4.37 14.00
C VAL A 159 -35.58 -4.00 12.59
N GLY A 160 -35.98 -2.75 12.39
CA GLY A 160 -36.63 -2.32 11.15
C GLY A 160 -37.87 -3.15 10.87
N LYS A 161 -37.88 -3.92 9.75
CA LYS A 161 -38.95 -4.85 9.38
C LYS A 161 -38.67 -6.30 9.78
N GLY A 162 -37.53 -6.59 10.35
CA GLY A 162 -37.12 -7.91 10.78
C GLY A 162 -37.37 -8.17 12.25
N THR A 163 -37.41 -9.42 12.64
CA THR A 163 -37.60 -9.87 14.01
C THR A 163 -36.55 -10.88 14.43
N ALA A 164 -36.16 -10.80 15.69
CA ALA A 164 -35.34 -11.81 16.36
C ALA A 164 -36.15 -12.34 17.56
N THR A 165 -36.43 -13.62 17.61
CA THR A 165 -37.04 -14.28 18.78
C THR A 165 -35.97 -15.00 19.56
N LEU A 166 -36.00 -14.88 20.87
CA LEU A 166 -35.04 -15.50 21.80
C LEU A 166 -35.79 -16.31 22.83
N GLN A 167 -35.33 -17.53 23.09
CA GLN A 167 -35.78 -18.40 24.18
C GLN A 167 -34.56 -18.97 24.90
N GLY A 168 -34.61 -19.15 26.21
CA GLY A 168 -33.49 -19.73 26.87
C GLY A 168 -33.50 -19.60 28.41
N HIS A 169 -32.37 -19.99 29.00
CA HIS A 169 -32.13 -19.99 30.42
C HIS A 169 -30.77 -19.36 30.74
N TYR A 170 -30.70 -18.66 31.86
CA TYR A 170 -29.46 -18.08 32.38
C TYR A 170 -29.34 -18.33 33.90
N THR A 171 -28.24 -18.94 34.32
CA THR A 171 -27.95 -19.23 35.73
C THR A 171 -26.82 -18.29 36.21
N PRO A 172 -27.13 -17.23 37.00
CA PRO A 172 -26.13 -16.21 37.37
C PRO A 172 -24.98 -16.80 38.20
N ALA A 173 -25.23 -17.74 39.07
CA ALA A 173 -24.23 -18.34 39.96
C ALA A 173 -23.09 -19.05 39.21
N THR A 174 -23.37 -19.60 38.03
CA THR A 174 -22.40 -20.33 37.20
C THR A 174 -22.08 -19.61 35.90
N GLY A 175 -22.83 -18.55 35.55
CA GLY A 175 -22.76 -17.92 34.26
C GLY A 175 -23.29 -18.78 33.09
N ALA A 176 -23.99 -19.90 33.40
CA ALA A 176 -24.47 -20.83 32.41
C ALA A 176 -25.62 -20.23 31.58
N ILE A 177 -25.50 -20.36 30.26
CA ILE A 177 -26.47 -19.93 29.26
C ILE A 177 -26.88 -21.15 28.46
N ASP A 178 -28.20 -21.31 28.26
CA ASP A 178 -28.78 -22.30 27.34
C ASP A 178 -29.90 -21.60 26.58
N GLY A 179 -29.75 -21.36 25.31
CA GLY A 179 -30.71 -20.60 24.58
C GLY A 179 -30.59 -20.70 23.07
N GLN A 180 -31.68 -20.32 22.41
CA GLN A 180 -31.75 -20.23 20.98
C GLN A 180 -32.37 -18.90 20.55
N ALA A 181 -31.84 -18.36 19.46
CA ALA A 181 -32.37 -17.18 18.80
C ALA A 181 -32.74 -17.52 17.37
N GLN A 182 -33.91 -17.07 16.91
CA GLN A 182 -34.39 -17.20 15.56
C GLN A 182 -34.47 -15.83 14.92
N LEU A 183 -33.76 -15.62 13.84
CA LEU A 183 -33.77 -14.38 13.07
C LEU A 183 -34.69 -14.54 11.85
N ARG A 184 -35.55 -13.56 11.62
CA ARG A 184 -36.45 -13.53 10.45
C ARG A 184 -36.37 -12.17 9.78
N ASN A 185 -35.98 -12.17 8.51
CA ASN A 185 -35.90 -10.99 7.65
C ASN A 185 -35.20 -9.77 8.30
N LEU A 186 -34.14 -10.00 9.07
CA LEU A 186 -33.39 -8.95 9.76
C LEU A 186 -32.67 -8.08 8.71
N PRO A 187 -32.95 -6.76 8.61
CA PRO A 187 -32.30 -5.89 7.62
C PRO A 187 -30.91 -5.47 8.09
N PRO A 188 -29.81 -5.92 7.42
CA PRO A 188 -28.46 -5.62 7.88
C PRO A 188 -28.12 -4.13 7.87
N GLU A 189 -28.69 -3.37 6.94
CA GLU A 189 -28.54 -1.91 6.86
C GLU A 189 -29.10 -1.16 8.08
N ALA A 190 -30.04 -1.77 8.80
CA ALA A 190 -30.50 -1.23 10.07
C ALA A 190 -29.51 -1.42 11.21
N LEU A 191 -28.57 -2.37 11.08
CA LEU A 191 -27.49 -2.59 12.03
C LEU A 191 -26.31 -1.68 11.75
N HIS A 192 -25.93 -1.48 10.48
CA HIS A 192 -24.78 -0.69 10.06
C HIS A 192 -24.96 -0.18 8.63
N THR A 193 -24.69 1.11 8.39
CA THR A 193 -24.93 1.75 7.07
C THR A 193 -24.07 1.19 5.93
N ALA A 194 -22.92 0.59 6.23
CA ALA A 194 -22.07 -0.05 5.22
C ALA A 194 -22.62 -1.41 4.74
N LEU A 195 -23.69 -1.96 5.37
CA LEU A 195 -24.29 -3.23 5.00
C LEU A 195 -25.40 -3.03 3.97
N ALA A 196 -25.48 -3.95 3.01
CA ALA A 196 -26.51 -3.92 1.96
C ALA A 196 -27.86 -4.40 2.47
N ALA A 197 -28.93 -3.88 1.88
CA ALA A 197 -30.33 -4.25 2.15
C ALA A 197 -30.63 -5.67 1.61
N ALA A 198 -30.09 -6.68 2.26
CA ALA A 198 -30.35 -8.10 1.99
C ALA A 198 -30.81 -8.78 3.27
N PRO A 199 -32.13 -8.90 3.52
CA PRO A 199 -32.64 -9.42 4.79
C PRO A 199 -32.06 -10.79 5.15
N LEU A 200 -31.58 -10.92 6.38
CA LEU A 200 -30.97 -12.13 6.92
C LEU A 200 -31.98 -12.92 7.75
N SER A 201 -31.96 -14.24 7.59
CA SER A 201 -32.77 -15.15 8.39
C SER A 201 -31.93 -16.34 8.81
N GLY A 202 -32.22 -16.92 9.97
CA GLY A 202 -31.45 -18.05 10.46
C GLY A 202 -31.61 -18.27 11.94
N SER A 203 -30.75 -19.13 12.49
CA SER A 203 -30.78 -19.49 13.90
C SER A 203 -29.41 -19.39 14.55
N VAL A 204 -29.41 -19.05 15.83
CA VAL A 204 -28.24 -19.10 16.71
C VAL A 204 -28.63 -19.90 17.95
N VAL A 205 -27.80 -20.90 18.28
CA VAL A 205 -27.97 -21.71 19.48
C VAL A 205 -26.72 -21.58 20.33
N ALA A 206 -26.88 -21.38 21.63
CA ALA A 206 -25.79 -21.33 22.58
C ALA A 206 -26.13 -22.21 23.79
N GLN A 207 -25.18 -23.05 24.20
CA GLN A 207 -25.37 -23.98 25.30
C GLN A 207 -24.11 -24.11 26.15
N THR A 208 -24.24 -23.89 27.45
CA THR A 208 -23.14 -24.11 28.38
C THR A 208 -23.00 -25.61 28.69
N GLN A 209 -21.77 -26.09 28.58
CA GLN A 209 -21.40 -27.48 28.84
C GLN A 209 -20.93 -27.65 30.29
N GLY A 210 -20.92 -28.89 30.79
CA GLY A 210 -20.55 -29.21 32.16
C GLY A 210 -19.14 -28.78 32.62
N ASN A 211 -18.25 -28.41 31.67
CA ASN A 211 -16.93 -27.86 31.96
C ASN A 211 -16.90 -26.31 31.97
N GLY A 212 -18.06 -25.65 31.97
CA GLY A 212 -18.17 -24.18 31.92
C GLY A 212 -17.88 -23.53 30.59
N SER A 213 -17.60 -24.32 29.52
CA SER A 213 -17.50 -23.76 28.18
C SER A 213 -18.89 -23.59 27.55
N MET A 214 -19.06 -22.58 26.71
CA MET A 214 -20.28 -22.35 25.96
C MET A 214 -20.11 -22.81 24.52
N ALA A 215 -20.82 -23.85 24.12
CA ALA A 215 -20.91 -24.25 22.71
C ALA A 215 -21.91 -23.34 22.00
N PHE A 216 -21.61 -22.94 20.78
CA PHE A 216 -22.53 -22.18 19.95
C PHE A 216 -22.54 -22.67 18.50
N THR A 217 -23.69 -22.49 17.86
CA THR A 217 -23.89 -22.73 16.46
C THR A 217 -24.73 -21.59 15.87
N ALA A 218 -24.30 -21.00 14.77
CA ALA A 218 -25.03 -20.01 14.04
C ALA A 218 -25.14 -20.43 12.57
N ASP A 219 -26.34 -20.33 12.01
CA ASP A 219 -26.60 -20.51 10.57
C ASP A 219 -27.54 -19.40 10.14
N ILE A 220 -26.99 -18.43 9.42
CA ILE A 220 -27.66 -17.22 9.00
C ILE A 220 -27.47 -17.08 7.49
N GLN A 221 -28.55 -16.82 6.76
CA GLN A 221 -28.55 -16.73 5.31
C GLN A 221 -29.38 -15.53 4.87
N ALA A 222 -28.93 -14.88 3.80
CA ALA A 222 -29.74 -13.85 3.16
C ALA A 222 -30.92 -14.48 2.44
N SER A 223 -32.09 -13.87 2.53
CA SER A 223 -33.23 -14.28 1.73
C SER A 223 -32.93 -14.08 0.24
N LYS A 224 -33.43 -14.99 -0.61
CA LYS A 224 -33.36 -14.87 -2.08
C LYS A 224 -34.30 -13.75 -2.55
N ALA A 225 -34.21 -12.58 -2.00
CA ALA A 225 -35.03 -11.45 -2.42
C ALA A 225 -34.59 -10.96 -3.81
N THR A 226 -35.54 -10.62 -4.62
CA THR A 226 -35.44 -9.94 -5.91
C THR A 226 -34.35 -8.85 -5.84
N ALA A 227 -33.48 -8.81 -6.84
CA ALA A 227 -32.34 -7.90 -6.90
C ALA A 227 -32.74 -6.48 -6.46
N PRO A 228 -32.19 -5.95 -5.38
CA PRO A 228 -32.51 -4.60 -4.96
C PRO A 228 -32.00 -3.62 -6.03
N ARG A 229 -32.80 -2.57 -6.26
CA ARG A 229 -32.37 -1.39 -7.04
C ARG A 229 -30.97 -1.01 -6.63
N ALA A 230 -30.06 -0.87 -7.62
CA ALA A 230 -28.63 -0.64 -7.38
C ALA A 230 -28.41 0.35 -6.22
N PRO A 231 -27.65 0.00 -5.18
CA PRO A 231 -27.41 0.88 -4.05
C PRO A 231 -26.70 2.15 -4.55
N ARG A 232 -27.11 3.29 -4.02
CA ARG A 232 -26.49 4.59 -4.34
C ARG A 232 -25.02 4.70 -3.92
N ALA A 233 -24.56 3.79 -3.06
CA ALA A 233 -23.16 3.67 -2.59
C ALA A 233 -22.78 2.18 -2.52
N PRO A 234 -21.50 1.83 -2.68
CA PRO A 234 -21.04 0.46 -2.48
C PRO A 234 -21.35 0.02 -1.05
N ALA A 235 -22.11 -1.05 -0.91
CA ALA A 235 -22.52 -1.62 0.38
C ALA A 235 -22.14 -3.10 0.45
N LEU A 236 -21.73 -3.56 1.63
CA LEU A 236 -21.25 -4.91 1.87
C LEU A 236 -22.45 -5.87 2.01
N ARG A 237 -22.62 -6.77 1.05
CA ARG A 237 -23.68 -7.77 1.05
C ARG A 237 -23.19 -9.07 1.69
N ILE A 238 -23.83 -9.49 2.77
CA ILE A 238 -23.64 -10.79 3.41
C ILE A 238 -24.65 -11.75 2.78
N ASN A 239 -24.19 -12.90 2.27
CA ASN A 239 -25.03 -13.94 1.70
C ASN A 239 -25.29 -15.07 2.70
N ALA A 240 -24.23 -15.50 3.42
CA ALA A 240 -24.33 -16.53 4.43
C ALA A 240 -23.25 -16.36 5.51
N LEU A 241 -23.62 -16.70 6.73
CA LEU A 241 -22.73 -16.82 7.88
C LEU A 241 -23.05 -18.12 8.61
N GLN A 242 -22.10 -19.05 8.63
CA GLN A 242 -22.19 -20.28 9.42
C GLN A 242 -21.03 -20.32 10.38
N ALA A 243 -21.29 -20.50 11.64
CA ALA A 243 -20.27 -20.66 12.66
C ALA A 243 -20.65 -21.78 13.63
N LYS A 244 -19.67 -22.61 13.95
CA LYS A 244 -19.78 -23.62 15.01
C LYS A 244 -18.53 -23.58 15.84
N GLY A 245 -18.69 -23.44 17.14
CA GLY A 245 -17.55 -23.30 18.02
C GLY A 245 -17.89 -23.40 19.49
N ARG A 246 -16.86 -23.10 20.28
CA ARG A 246 -16.97 -23.03 21.75
C ARG A 246 -16.26 -21.79 22.25
N TRP A 247 -16.85 -21.14 23.20
CA TRP A 247 -16.24 -20.06 23.96
C TRP A 247 -15.96 -20.55 25.37
N GLN A 248 -14.78 -20.23 25.87
CA GLN A 248 -14.37 -20.55 27.24
C GLN A 248 -13.90 -19.25 27.89
N ALA A 249 -14.56 -18.90 28.99
CA ALA A 249 -14.17 -17.75 29.80
C ALA A 249 -12.80 -17.99 30.45
N GLN A 250 -11.95 -16.96 30.46
CA GLN A 250 -10.67 -16.90 31.17
C GLN A 250 -10.55 -15.54 31.83
N GLU A 251 -9.73 -15.42 32.87
CA GLU A 251 -9.51 -14.15 33.59
C GLU A 251 -9.12 -12.98 32.68
N ASN A 252 -8.46 -13.26 31.57
CA ASN A 252 -7.98 -12.28 30.59
C ASN A 252 -8.83 -12.23 29.29
N GLY A 253 -10.17 -12.42 29.35
CA GLY A 253 -11.06 -12.19 28.21
C GLY A 253 -11.54 -13.43 27.45
N GLY A 254 -11.02 -14.62 27.74
CA GLY A 254 -11.52 -15.88 27.18
C GLY A 254 -10.92 -16.31 25.83
N THR A 255 -11.24 -17.53 25.46
CA THR A 255 -10.79 -18.18 24.22
C THR A 255 -11.99 -18.66 23.40
N VAL A 256 -12.04 -18.31 22.12
CA VAL A 256 -13.00 -18.83 21.14
C VAL A 256 -12.32 -19.88 20.30
N ARG A 257 -12.89 -21.08 20.27
CA ARG A 257 -12.49 -22.15 19.34
C ARG A 257 -13.59 -22.34 18.33
N LEU A 258 -13.33 -21.98 17.07
CA LEU A 258 -14.21 -22.20 15.94
C LEU A 258 -13.85 -23.53 15.29
N GLU A 259 -14.74 -24.52 15.37
CA GLU A 259 -14.61 -25.79 14.67
C GLU A 259 -14.78 -25.54 13.16
N ARG A 260 -15.74 -24.68 12.82
CA ARG A 260 -16.02 -24.24 11.46
C ARG A 260 -16.55 -22.82 11.46
N LEU A 261 -16.03 -22.01 10.56
CA LEU A 261 -16.59 -20.71 10.20
C LEU A 261 -16.68 -20.63 8.68
N LEU A 262 -17.81 -20.20 8.17
CA LEU A 262 -18.00 -19.86 6.75
C LEU A 262 -18.69 -18.52 6.69
N VAL A 263 -18.08 -17.58 5.97
CA VAL A 263 -18.65 -16.28 5.65
C VAL A 263 -18.66 -16.13 4.14
N ASP A 264 -19.84 -15.96 3.57
CA ASP A 264 -20.03 -15.66 2.16
C ASP A 264 -20.56 -14.23 2.05
N ALA A 265 -19.79 -13.35 1.45
CA ALA A 265 -20.13 -11.95 1.29
C ALA A 265 -19.49 -11.37 0.02
N MET A 266 -20.23 -10.60 -0.76
CA MET A 266 -19.68 -9.87 -1.93
C MET A 266 -18.91 -10.75 -2.91
N GLN A 267 -19.35 -12.00 -3.15
CA GLN A 267 -18.63 -13.01 -3.96
C GLN A 267 -17.30 -13.47 -3.34
N ALA A 268 -17.00 -13.06 -2.10
CA ALA A 268 -15.90 -13.57 -1.33
C ALA A 268 -16.40 -14.67 -0.37
N ARG A 269 -15.58 -15.70 -0.19
CA ARG A 269 -15.85 -16.79 0.72
C ARG A 269 -14.66 -16.98 1.65
N LEU A 270 -14.92 -16.75 2.94
CA LEU A 270 -13.96 -17.02 4.02
C LEU A 270 -14.36 -18.31 4.73
N GLU A 271 -13.46 -19.26 4.79
CA GLU A 271 -13.60 -20.49 5.56
C GLU A 271 -12.52 -20.57 6.63
N ALA A 272 -12.90 -20.91 7.84
CA ALA A 272 -11.97 -21.25 8.90
C ALA A 272 -12.28 -22.63 9.45
N THR A 273 -11.24 -23.40 9.74
CA THR A 273 -11.33 -24.71 10.39
C THR A 273 -10.34 -24.78 11.55
N ASP A 274 -10.82 -25.29 12.68
CA ASP A 274 -10.03 -25.40 13.92
C ASP A 274 -9.34 -24.09 14.33
N LEU A 275 -10.04 -22.96 14.12
CA LEU A 275 -9.52 -21.64 14.46
C LEU A 275 -9.70 -21.39 15.95
N ARG A 276 -8.60 -21.18 16.66
CA ARG A 276 -8.56 -20.80 18.08
C ARG A 276 -8.12 -19.35 18.18
N VAL A 277 -8.93 -18.52 18.82
CA VAL A 277 -8.67 -17.08 19.02
C VAL A 277 -8.71 -16.80 20.52
N ALA A 278 -7.61 -16.27 21.05
CA ALA A 278 -7.56 -15.75 22.42
C ALA A 278 -7.88 -14.24 22.40
N LEU A 279 -8.89 -13.83 23.17
CA LEU A 279 -9.41 -12.45 23.16
C LEU A 279 -8.58 -11.50 24.04
N GLY A 280 -8.00 -12.00 25.14
CA GLY A 280 -7.21 -11.18 26.07
C GLY A 280 -5.79 -10.87 25.60
N THR A 281 -5.16 -11.83 24.92
CA THR A 281 -3.91 -11.62 24.17
C THR A 281 -4.23 -11.90 22.73
N PRO A 282 -4.24 -10.91 21.82
CA PRO A 282 -4.72 -11.09 20.45
C PRO A 282 -3.86 -12.11 19.70
N SER A 283 -4.21 -13.37 19.85
CA SER A 283 -3.56 -14.49 19.18
C SER A 283 -4.59 -15.36 18.48
N ALA A 284 -4.21 -15.88 17.31
CA ALA A 284 -5.03 -16.76 16.51
C ALA A 284 -4.20 -17.95 16.02
N GLN A 285 -4.77 -19.14 16.06
CA GLN A 285 -4.16 -20.38 15.56
C GLN A 285 -5.20 -21.20 14.81
N GLY A 286 -4.87 -21.68 13.62
CA GLY A 286 -5.79 -22.51 12.84
C GLY A 286 -5.54 -22.43 11.34
N LYS A 287 -6.57 -22.80 10.58
CA LYS A 287 -6.56 -22.74 9.12
C LYS A 287 -7.61 -21.74 8.65
N LEU A 288 -7.20 -20.86 7.77
CA LEU A 288 -8.08 -19.90 7.10
C LEU A 288 -7.90 -20.01 5.59
N GLN A 289 -9.01 -20.01 4.87
CA GLN A 289 -9.04 -19.97 3.42
C GLN A 289 -9.97 -18.84 2.99
N LEU A 290 -9.46 -17.93 2.17
CA LEU A 290 -10.22 -16.83 1.56
C LEU A 290 -10.22 -17.06 0.05
N THR A 291 -11.39 -17.09 -0.54
CA THR A 291 -11.57 -17.11 -2.00
C THR A 291 -12.31 -15.84 -2.41
N VAL A 292 -11.75 -15.11 -3.35
CA VAL A 292 -12.34 -13.88 -3.91
C VAL A 292 -12.33 -13.96 -5.43
N PRO A 293 -13.09 -13.16 -6.17
CA PRO A 293 -13.01 -13.13 -7.61
C PRO A 293 -11.58 -12.91 -8.11
N GLY A 294 -11.02 -13.90 -8.81
CA GLY A 294 -9.68 -13.85 -9.39
C GLY A 294 -8.53 -14.17 -8.44
N ALA A 295 -8.77 -14.43 -7.14
CA ALA A 295 -7.71 -14.79 -6.21
C ALA A 295 -8.17 -15.76 -5.11
N SER A 296 -7.21 -16.48 -4.53
CA SER A 296 -7.40 -17.27 -3.32
C SER A 296 -6.21 -17.08 -2.37
N ALA A 297 -6.49 -17.10 -1.08
CA ALA A 297 -5.47 -17.05 -0.02
C ALA A 297 -5.75 -18.15 0.99
N GLN A 298 -4.70 -18.85 1.41
CA GLN A 298 -4.76 -19.86 2.44
C GLN A 298 -3.66 -19.59 3.46
N THR A 299 -4.02 -19.60 4.74
CA THR A 299 -3.05 -19.50 5.83
C THR A 299 -3.25 -20.61 6.84
N THR A 300 -2.15 -21.10 7.37
CA THR A 300 -2.14 -22.12 8.43
C THR A 300 -1.09 -21.76 9.47
N GLY A 301 -1.35 -22.03 10.74
CA GLY A 301 -0.40 -21.84 11.81
C GLY A 301 -0.89 -20.96 12.94
N ALA A 302 0.04 -20.44 13.72
CA ALA A 302 -0.21 -19.62 14.89
C ALA A 302 0.32 -18.19 14.67
N MET A 303 -0.53 -17.20 14.93
CA MET A 303 -0.19 -15.80 14.93
C MET A 303 -0.41 -15.29 16.35
N ALA A 304 0.67 -14.89 17.01
CA ALA A 304 0.63 -14.37 18.37
C ALA A 304 1.57 -13.17 18.50
N PRO A 305 1.37 -12.28 19.50
CA PRO A 305 2.14 -11.06 19.63
C PRO A 305 3.65 -11.29 19.70
N ARG A 306 4.10 -12.28 20.48
CA ARG A 306 5.52 -12.54 20.68
C ARG A 306 6.01 -13.91 20.19
N THR A 307 5.10 -14.78 19.83
CA THR A 307 5.43 -16.13 19.35
C THR A 307 4.48 -16.54 18.24
N GLY A 308 4.91 -17.41 17.37
CA GLY A 308 4.06 -17.95 16.32
C GLY A 308 4.88 -18.62 15.24
N ALA A 309 4.21 -19.41 14.42
CA ALA A 309 4.76 -19.96 13.19
C ALA A 309 3.61 -20.31 12.25
N GLY A 310 3.75 -20.02 11.01
CA GLY A 310 2.70 -20.28 10.04
C GLY A 310 3.15 -20.16 8.60
N SER A 311 2.20 -20.40 7.71
CA SER A 311 2.39 -20.24 6.28
C SER A 311 1.22 -19.47 5.67
N LEU A 312 1.51 -18.70 4.65
CA LEU A 312 0.52 -18.02 3.81
C LEU A 312 0.81 -18.35 2.34
N GLN A 313 -0.21 -18.80 1.65
CA GLN A 313 -0.18 -19.00 0.21
C GLN A 313 -1.27 -18.14 -0.41
N VAL A 314 -0.90 -17.28 -1.36
CA VAL A 314 -1.83 -16.45 -2.13
C VAL A 314 -1.62 -16.75 -3.59
N GLN A 315 -2.71 -16.97 -4.30
CA GLN A 315 -2.71 -17.21 -5.74
C GLN A 315 -3.65 -16.22 -6.42
N TRP A 316 -3.10 -15.39 -7.27
CA TRP A 316 -3.85 -14.53 -8.18
C TRP A 316 -3.93 -15.20 -9.54
N THR A 317 -5.11 -15.68 -9.91
CA THR A 317 -5.38 -16.28 -11.22
C THR A 317 -5.82 -15.22 -12.25
N ASP A 318 -6.38 -14.11 -11.75
CA ASP A 318 -6.84 -12.97 -12.54
C ASP A 318 -6.80 -11.70 -11.67
N ALA A 319 -5.70 -10.96 -11.75
CA ALA A 319 -5.47 -9.76 -10.94
C ALA A 319 -6.44 -8.62 -11.29
N ASP A 320 -6.87 -8.49 -12.56
CA ASP A 320 -7.84 -7.50 -13.00
C ASP A 320 -9.22 -7.75 -12.37
N ARG A 321 -9.66 -9.00 -12.33
CA ARG A 321 -10.90 -9.38 -11.69
C ARG A 321 -10.86 -9.13 -10.18
N THR A 322 -9.72 -9.43 -9.55
CA THR A 322 -9.52 -9.14 -8.11
C THR A 322 -9.54 -7.63 -7.86
N GLN A 323 -8.89 -6.84 -8.68
CA GLN A 323 -8.88 -5.38 -8.54
C GLN A 323 -10.28 -4.79 -8.69
N ARG A 324 -11.05 -5.19 -9.71
CA ARG A 324 -12.44 -4.76 -9.89
C ARG A 324 -13.31 -5.13 -8.69
N TRP A 325 -13.10 -6.30 -8.12
CA TRP A 325 -13.79 -6.71 -6.91
C TRP A 325 -13.40 -5.83 -5.71
N LEU A 326 -12.09 -5.57 -5.49
CA LEU A 326 -11.62 -4.70 -4.42
C LEU A 326 -12.17 -3.28 -4.54
N THR A 327 -12.24 -2.73 -5.75
CA THR A 327 -12.82 -1.39 -5.97
C THR A 327 -14.33 -1.33 -5.75
N SER A 328 -15.02 -2.48 -5.78
CA SER A 328 -16.44 -2.56 -5.42
C SER A 328 -16.70 -2.56 -3.92
N LEU A 329 -15.67 -2.73 -3.09
CA LEU A 329 -15.79 -2.72 -1.63
C LEU A 329 -15.85 -1.28 -1.08
N PRO A 330 -16.65 -1.03 -0.04
CA PRO A 330 -16.74 0.28 0.59
C PRO A 330 -15.37 0.78 1.08
N GLY A 331 -15.01 2.01 0.74
CA GLY A 331 -13.79 2.68 1.21
C GLY A 331 -12.49 2.32 0.48
N LEU A 332 -12.47 1.29 -0.40
CA LEU A 332 -11.26 0.91 -1.13
C LEU A 332 -11.16 1.51 -2.55
N ALA A 333 -12.28 1.97 -3.11
CA ALA A 333 -12.31 2.53 -4.46
C ALA A 333 -11.33 3.70 -4.66
N THR A 334 -11.27 4.62 -3.71
CA THR A 334 -10.40 5.81 -3.76
C THR A 334 -8.91 5.47 -3.64
N ALA A 335 -8.56 4.47 -2.83
CA ALA A 335 -7.18 4.05 -2.62
C ALA A 335 -6.57 3.35 -3.86
N LEU A 336 -7.40 2.78 -4.73
CA LEU A 336 -6.99 2.04 -5.92
C LEU A 336 -7.25 2.79 -7.23
N GLN A 337 -7.67 4.08 -7.15
CA GLN A 337 -7.93 4.88 -8.34
C GLN A 337 -6.68 5.14 -9.16
N GLY A 338 -6.80 4.95 -10.47
CA GLY A 338 -5.77 5.30 -11.44
C GLY A 338 -4.68 4.24 -11.68
N ALA A 339 -4.55 3.23 -10.83
CA ALA A 339 -3.69 2.08 -11.09
C ALA A 339 -4.50 0.90 -11.65
N THR A 340 -3.97 0.16 -12.61
CA THR A 340 -4.54 -1.12 -13.05
C THR A 340 -3.52 -2.23 -12.98
N ILE A 341 -3.96 -3.42 -12.56
CA ILE A 341 -3.13 -4.62 -12.45
C ILE A 341 -3.81 -5.75 -13.21
N LYS A 342 -3.11 -6.38 -14.15
CA LYS A 342 -3.60 -7.54 -14.90
C LYS A 342 -2.56 -8.65 -14.85
N GLY A 343 -3.01 -9.90 -14.96
CA GLY A 343 -2.13 -11.04 -15.02
C GLY A 343 -2.26 -11.98 -13.83
N GLN A 344 -1.21 -12.77 -13.60
CA GLN A 344 -1.19 -13.86 -12.61
C GLN A 344 0.04 -13.75 -11.73
N ALA A 345 -0.13 -14.10 -10.44
CA ALA A 345 0.97 -14.19 -9.50
C ALA A 345 0.67 -15.22 -8.39
N GLN A 346 1.71 -15.74 -7.80
CA GLN A 346 1.65 -16.64 -6.65
C GLN A 346 2.65 -16.18 -5.60
N LEU A 347 2.18 -16.04 -4.36
CA LEU A 347 3.00 -15.78 -3.18
C LEU A 347 2.92 -16.98 -2.25
N THR A 348 4.06 -17.51 -1.87
CA THR A 348 4.17 -18.48 -0.78
C THR A 348 5.07 -17.89 0.29
N SER A 349 4.63 -17.96 1.54
CA SER A 349 5.44 -17.49 2.66
C SER A 349 5.32 -18.39 3.87
N ARG A 350 6.37 -18.40 4.69
CA ARG A 350 6.42 -19.03 5.99
C ARG A 350 7.07 -18.08 6.96
N TRP A 351 6.55 -18.01 8.17
CA TRP A 351 7.12 -17.18 9.21
C TRP A 351 7.29 -17.94 10.51
N THR A 352 8.22 -17.46 11.32
CA THR A 352 8.38 -17.86 12.73
C THR A 352 8.60 -16.61 13.56
N GLY A 353 8.14 -16.62 14.82
CA GLY A 353 8.21 -15.48 15.73
C GLY A 353 6.93 -14.66 15.78
N GLY A 354 6.91 -13.68 16.69
CA GLY A 354 5.75 -12.83 16.94
C GLY A 354 5.67 -11.59 16.04
N TRP A 355 4.47 -11.25 15.59
CA TRP A 355 4.25 -10.07 14.75
C TRP A 355 4.48 -8.73 15.49
N GLN A 356 4.26 -8.72 16.82
CA GLN A 356 4.50 -7.52 17.65
C GLN A 356 6.00 -7.19 17.71
N SER A 357 6.86 -8.21 17.79
CA SER A 357 8.30 -8.06 17.71
C SER A 357 8.73 -7.34 16.42
N LEU A 358 8.19 -7.74 15.27
CA LEU A 358 8.44 -7.09 14.00
C LEU A 358 7.96 -5.62 14.00
N ALA A 359 6.75 -5.38 14.53
CA ALA A 359 6.18 -4.03 14.60
C ALA A 359 7.01 -3.10 15.49
N GLU A 360 7.42 -3.57 16.67
CA GLU A 360 8.26 -2.84 17.62
C GLU A 360 9.64 -2.52 16.99
N GLN A 361 10.24 -3.47 16.30
CA GLN A 361 11.52 -3.27 15.59
C GLN A 361 11.38 -2.25 14.46
N LEU A 362 10.30 -2.29 13.68
CA LEU A 362 10.05 -1.31 12.62
C LEU A 362 9.76 0.09 13.17
N GLN A 363 9.03 0.18 14.28
CA GLN A 363 8.77 1.45 14.96
C GLN A 363 10.06 2.04 15.53
N ALA A 364 10.88 1.23 16.20
CA ALA A 364 12.18 1.64 16.71
C ALA A 364 13.11 2.11 15.58
N ALA A 365 13.12 1.39 14.44
CA ALA A 365 13.89 1.80 13.27
C ALA A 365 13.42 3.14 12.70
N ARG A 366 12.10 3.40 12.66
CA ARG A 366 11.54 4.69 12.21
C ARG A 366 11.82 5.82 13.20
N ALA A 367 11.75 5.52 14.49
CA ALA A 367 12.04 6.49 15.55
C ALA A 367 13.54 6.73 15.77
N GLY A 368 14.40 5.95 15.10
CA GLY A 368 15.84 6.04 15.29
C GLY A 368 16.34 5.56 16.66
N THR A 369 15.54 4.77 17.37
CA THR A 369 15.87 4.18 18.66
C THR A 369 16.41 2.76 18.51
N ALA A 370 17.16 2.28 19.49
CA ALA A 370 17.60 0.89 19.47
C ALA A 370 16.41 -0.07 19.57
N PRO A 371 16.25 -1.02 18.65
CA PRO A 371 15.16 -1.98 18.74
C PRO A 371 15.36 -2.90 19.97
N PRO A 372 14.23 -3.27 20.62
CA PRO A 372 14.30 -4.17 21.77
C PRO A 372 14.96 -5.50 21.40
N ALA A 373 15.70 -6.07 22.35
CA ALA A 373 16.31 -7.38 22.17
C ALA A 373 15.23 -8.46 22.26
N ASP A 374 14.97 -9.18 21.17
CA ASP A 374 14.04 -10.29 21.14
C ASP A 374 14.73 -11.63 21.34
N LYS A 375 14.16 -12.45 22.23
CA LYS A 375 14.61 -13.83 22.42
C LYS A 375 14.32 -14.70 21.19
N THR A 376 13.24 -14.39 20.45
CA THR A 376 12.81 -15.08 19.22
C THR A 376 12.51 -14.04 18.13
N PRO A 377 13.48 -13.68 17.30
CA PRO A 377 13.25 -12.70 16.25
C PRO A 377 12.23 -13.23 15.22
N PHE A 378 11.42 -12.32 14.69
CA PHE A 378 10.55 -12.65 13.57
C PHE A 378 11.41 -12.97 12.34
N THR A 379 11.17 -14.14 11.73
CA THR A 379 11.79 -14.53 10.47
C THR A 379 10.74 -14.83 9.43
N LEU A 380 11.04 -14.51 8.18
CA LEU A 380 10.17 -14.68 7.03
C LEU A 380 10.93 -15.41 5.92
N GLN A 381 10.27 -16.37 5.29
CA GLN A 381 10.67 -16.95 4.01
C GLN A 381 9.51 -16.74 3.06
N ALA A 382 9.71 -15.99 1.98
CA ALA A 382 8.67 -15.68 1.01
C ALA A 382 9.20 -15.85 -0.42
N THR A 383 8.40 -16.43 -1.27
CA THR A 383 8.65 -16.56 -2.71
C THR A 383 7.45 -16.01 -3.45
N LEU A 384 7.69 -14.99 -4.26
CA LEU A 384 6.73 -14.42 -5.20
C LEU A 384 7.12 -14.85 -6.60
N THR A 385 6.19 -15.43 -7.33
CA THR A 385 6.34 -15.75 -8.75
C THR A 385 5.22 -15.07 -9.54
N ALA A 386 5.56 -14.42 -10.63
CA ALA A 386 4.59 -13.85 -11.55
C ALA A 386 5.03 -14.12 -12.99
N PRO A 387 4.37 -15.06 -13.67
CA PRO A 387 4.67 -15.34 -15.08
C PRO A 387 4.47 -14.11 -15.93
N GLN A 388 3.39 -13.38 -15.70
CA GLN A 388 3.08 -12.12 -16.34
C GLN A 388 2.24 -11.23 -15.43
N LEU A 389 2.67 -9.98 -15.27
CA LEU A 389 1.92 -8.91 -14.62
C LEU A 389 2.04 -7.63 -15.45
N ASP A 390 0.90 -7.08 -15.84
CA ASP A 390 0.79 -5.81 -16.52
C ASP A 390 0.28 -4.76 -15.52
N LEU A 391 1.10 -3.76 -15.27
CA LEU A 391 0.82 -2.68 -14.35
C LEU A 391 0.65 -1.39 -15.15
N THR A 392 -0.42 -0.65 -14.91
CA THR A 392 -0.54 0.72 -15.39
C THR A 392 -0.57 1.64 -14.17
N LEU A 393 0.43 2.49 -14.06
CA LEU A 393 0.52 3.46 -12.97
C LEU A 393 -0.15 4.77 -13.38
N PRO A 394 -0.88 5.44 -12.48
CA PRO A 394 -1.46 6.74 -12.78
C PRO A 394 -0.37 7.74 -13.16
N PRO A 395 -0.70 8.72 -14.02
CA PRO A 395 0.24 9.78 -14.34
C PRO A 395 0.56 10.53 -13.04
N GLY A 396 1.82 10.46 -12.60
CA GLY A 396 2.29 11.30 -11.49
C GLY A 396 2.44 12.77 -12.00
N ASN A 397 3.66 13.29 -12.02
CA ASN A 397 3.96 14.58 -12.66
C ASN A 397 4.09 14.49 -14.19
N ALA A 398 3.98 13.30 -14.76
CA ALA A 398 4.01 13.07 -16.21
C ALA A 398 2.59 13.15 -16.80
N SER A 399 2.46 13.64 -18.02
CA SER A 399 1.17 13.80 -18.71
C SER A 399 0.52 12.49 -19.15
N THR A 400 1.23 11.37 -19.08
CA THR A 400 0.78 10.05 -19.56
C THR A 400 0.95 8.96 -18.52
N ALA A 401 0.01 8.01 -18.46
CA ALA A 401 0.10 6.83 -17.62
C ALA A 401 1.27 5.93 -18.09
N THR A 402 2.05 5.42 -17.15
CA THR A 402 3.16 4.51 -17.47
C THR A 402 2.70 3.07 -17.40
N ALA A 403 2.76 2.38 -18.56
CA ALA A 403 2.50 0.95 -18.63
C ALA A 403 3.81 0.17 -18.42
N VAL A 404 3.79 -0.77 -17.48
CA VAL A 404 4.92 -1.61 -17.10
C VAL A 404 4.48 -3.07 -17.17
N GLN A 405 5.19 -3.88 -17.93
CA GLN A 405 4.96 -5.33 -18.00
C GLN A 405 6.09 -6.07 -17.31
N LEU A 406 5.75 -6.89 -16.34
CA LEU A 406 6.67 -7.81 -15.66
C LEU A 406 6.47 -9.22 -16.21
N GLN A 407 7.54 -9.86 -16.63
CA GLN A 407 7.52 -11.23 -17.17
C GLN A 407 8.51 -12.11 -16.40
N SER A 408 8.09 -13.35 -16.13
CA SER A 408 8.92 -14.35 -15.45
C SER A 408 9.55 -13.84 -14.15
N LEU A 409 8.81 -13.00 -13.41
CA LEU A 409 9.27 -12.45 -12.15
C LEU A 409 9.35 -13.57 -11.09
N ARG A 410 10.49 -13.68 -10.44
CA ARG A 410 10.72 -14.49 -9.26
C ARG A 410 11.47 -13.67 -8.22
N ALA A 411 10.85 -13.48 -7.06
CA ALA A 411 11.46 -12.81 -5.92
C ALA A 411 11.44 -13.76 -4.72
N GLU A 412 12.59 -13.96 -4.09
CA GLU A 412 12.76 -14.78 -2.90
C GLU A 412 13.35 -13.94 -1.78
N LEU A 413 12.65 -13.88 -0.67
CA LEU A 413 13.07 -13.18 0.53
C LEU A 413 13.20 -14.19 1.67
N ALA A 414 14.34 -14.22 2.35
CA ALA A 414 14.53 -15.09 3.50
C ALA A 414 15.32 -14.40 4.59
N GLY A 415 14.90 -14.55 5.84
CA GLY A 415 15.61 -14.03 7.00
C GLY A 415 14.77 -13.20 7.95
N SER A 416 15.45 -12.39 8.77
CA SER A 416 14.87 -11.47 9.74
C SER A 416 15.07 -10.02 9.29
N LEU A 417 14.45 -9.07 10.00
CA LEU A 417 14.66 -7.64 9.73
C LEU A 417 16.15 -7.22 9.84
N ARG A 418 16.92 -7.89 10.67
CA ARG A 418 18.35 -7.60 10.88
C ARG A 418 19.24 -8.28 9.86
N GLN A 419 18.81 -9.42 9.36
CA GLN A 419 19.59 -10.22 8.41
C GLN A 419 18.62 -10.95 7.48
N ALA A 420 18.53 -10.46 6.26
CA ALA A 420 17.71 -11.03 5.21
C ALA A 420 18.51 -11.19 3.92
N THR A 421 18.09 -12.11 3.08
CA THR A 421 18.58 -12.29 1.72
C THR A 421 17.42 -12.09 0.76
N LEU A 422 17.64 -11.31 -0.30
CA LEU A 422 16.71 -11.10 -1.40
C LEU A 422 17.35 -11.58 -2.70
N ALA A 423 16.68 -12.47 -3.38
CA ALA A 423 16.97 -12.87 -4.74
C ALA A 423 15.85 -12.39 -5.66
N LEU A 424 16.20 -11.71 -6.73
CA LEU A 424 15.24 -11.18 -7.69
C LEU A 424 15.70 -11.50 -9.11
N ASP A 425 14.85 -12.18 -9.86
CA ASP A 425 15.01 -12.50 -11.27
C ASP A 425 13.73 -12.10 -12.01
N GLY A 426 13.85 -11.46 -13.17
CA GLY A 426 12.68 -11.08 -13.94
C GLY A 426 12.99 -10.20 -15.13
N THR A 427 12.00 -10.03 -15.97
CA THR A 427 12.06 -9.15 -17.15
C THR A 427 11.00 -8.06 -17.02
N LEU A 428 11.42 -6.82 -17.16
CA LEU A 428 10.61 -5.61 -17.14
C LEU A 428 10.54 -5.08 -18.58
N ARG A 429 9.33 -4.77 -19.06
CA ARG A 429 9.12 -4.08 -20.34
C ARG A 429 8.38 -2.78 -20.11
N THR A 430 8.92 -1.69 -20.61
CA THR A 430 8.32 -0.36 -20.57
C THR A 430 8.44 0.29 -21.95
N GLY A 431 7.34 0.41 -22.67
CA GLY A 431 7.36 0.86 -24.05
C GLY A 431 8.20 -0.06 -24.93
N THR A 432 9.22 0.51 -25.56
CA THR A 432 10.18 -0.20 -26.43
C THR A 432 11.34 -0.86 -25.66
N LEU A 433 11.54 -0.46 -24.39
CA LEU A 433 12.64 -0.95 -23.57
C LEU A 433 12.25 -2.22 -22.82
N GLN A 434 13.05 -3.28 -22.99
CA GLN A 434 12.99 -4.51 -22.24
C GLN A 434 14.25 -4.63 -21.37
N THR A 435 14.08 -4.84 -20.07
CA THR A 435 15.18 -5.00 -19.10
C THR A 435 15.04 -6.31 -18.37
N THR A 436 16.03 -7.19 -18.49
CA THR A 436 16.14 -8.39 -17.68
C THR A 436 17.07 -8.11 -16.52
N LEU A 437 16.61 -8.38 -15.29
CA LEU A 437 17.33 -8.14 -14.05
C LEU A 437 17.54 -9.45 -13.30
N ARG A 438 18.77 -9.67 -12.86
CA ARG A 438 19.12 -10.68 -11.87
C ARG A 438 19.92 -10.02 -10.77
N THR A 439 19.48 -10.16 -9.54
CA THR A 439 20.20 -9.61 -8.38
C THR A 439 20.08 -10.49 -7.15
N ARG A 440 21.14 -10.49 -6.35
CA ARG A 440 21.21 -11.16 -5.06
C ARG A 440 21.73 -10.17 -4.04
N VAL A 441 20.93 -9.90 -3.02
CA VAL A 441 21.23 -8.91 -1.98
C VAL A 441 21.13 -9.58 -0.62
N ALA A 442 22.09 -9.32 0.25
CA ALA A 442 22.04 -9.71 1.66
C ALA A 442 22.15 -8.46 2.53
N GLY A 443 21.34 -8.36 3.58
CA GLY A 443 21.39 -7.17 4.43
C GLY A 443 20.29 -7.12 5.47
N GLY A 444 20.13 -5.96 6.09
CA GLY A 444 19.09 -5.71 7.07
C GLY A 444 19.38 -4.48 7.93
N LEU A 445 18.60 -4.33 8.98
CA LEU A 445 18.72 -3.26 9.96
C LEU A 445 19.93 -3.50 10.87
N ALA A 446 20.99 -2.72 10.72
CA ALA A 446 22.23 -2.86 11.49
C ALA A 446 22.12 -2.19 12.88
N SER A 447 21.53 -1.02 12.94
CA SER A 447 21.27 -0.28 14.17
C SER A 447 20.11 0.68 13.95
N ALA A 448 19.78 1.53 14.92
CA ALA A 448 18.72 2.51 14.80
C ALA A 448 18.78 3.26 13.46
N ALA A 449 17.75 3.09 12.64
CA ALA A 449 17.58 3.70 11.31
C ALA A 449 18.72 3.45 10.29
N LEU A 450 19.73 2.67 10.62
CA LEU A 450 20.84 2.33 9.72
C LEU A 450 20.62 0.94 9.09
N TRP A 451 20.40 0.93 7.80
CA TRP A 451 20.31 -0.27 6.98
C TRP A 451 21.65 -0.54 6.29
N LYS A 452 22.08 -1.78 6.31
CA LYS A 452 23.24 -2.23 5.54
C LYS A 452 22.82 -3.33 4.60
N ALA A 453 23.29 -3.27 3.38
CA ALA A 453 23.06 -4.29 2.38
C ALA A 453 24.35 -4.54 1.58
N GLN A 454 24.50 -5.75 1.11
CA GLN A 454 25.55 -6.15 0.19
C GLN A 454 24.88 -6.76 -1.04
N VAL A 455 25.09 -6.13 -2.18
CA VAL A 455 24.70 -6.65 -3.48
C VAL A 455 25.79 -7.62 -3.92
N ASN A 456 25.51 -8.91 -3.80
CA ASN A 456 26.49 -9.97 -4.13
C ASN A 456 26.54 -10.25 -5.63
N GLU A 457 25.41 -10.07 -6.31
CA GLU A 457 25.26 -10.25 -7.75
C GLU A 457 24.31 -9.19 -8.29
N LEU A 458 24.69 -8.55 -9.36
CA LEU A 458 23.82 -7.70 -10.17
C LEU A 458 24.19 -7.91 -11.64
N ARG A 459 23.22 -8.38 -12.39
CA ARG A 459 23.30 -8.43 -13.86
C ARG A 459 22.01 -7.83 -14.43
N MET A 460 22.16 -6.80 -15.21
CA MET A 460 21.07 -6.10 -15.88
C MET A 460 21.33 -6.13 -17.37
N GLN A 461 20.38 -6.60 -18.15
CA GLN A 461 20.44 -6.61 -19.60
C GLN A 461 19.27 -5.78 -20.13
N ALA A 462 19.57 -4.71 -20.83
CA ALA A 462 18.61 -3.79 -21.42
C ALA A 462 18.64 -3.89 -22.93
N GLN A 463 17.48 -3.99 -23.56
CA GLN A 463 17.31 -4.00 -25.01
C GLN A 463 16.14 -3.10 -25.40
N ASP A 464 16.39 -2.17 -26.29
CA ASP A 464 15.37 -1.35 -26.93
C ASP A 464 15.05 -1.96 -28.30
N THR A 465 13.76 -2.08 -28.65
CA THR A 465 13.34 -2.62 -29.96
C THR A 465 13.64 -1.67 -31.13
N GLN A 466 13.87 -0.39 -30.83
CA GLN A 466 14.17 0.65 -31.82
C GLN A 466 15.66 0.98 -31.91
N ARG A 467 16.49 0.45 -31.00
CA ARG A 467 17.93 0.75 -30.94
C ARG A 467 18.75 -0.54 -30.91
N PRO A 468 20.01 -0.50 -31.40
CA PRO A 468 20.90 -1.63 -31.27
C PRO A 468 21.07 -2.07 -29.82
N GLY A 469 21.02 -3.37 -29.56
CA GLY A 469 21.17 -3.99 -28.26
C GLY A 469 21.62 -5.44 -28.40
N PRO A 470 21.74 -6.19 -27.28
CA PRO A 470 21.49 -5.76 -25.90
C PRO A 470 22.67 -5.03 -25.25
N TRP A 471 22.34 -4.22 -24.23
CA TRP A 471 23.32 -3.65 -23.31
C TRP A 471 23.29 -4.45 -22.02
N THR A 472 24.46 -4.92 -21.54
CA THR A 472 24.55 -5.71 -20.32
C THR A 472 25.48 -5.03 -19.33
N LEU A 473 24.97 -4.75 -18.13
CA LEU A 473 25.73 -4.28 -16.97
C LEU A 473 25.88 -5.43 -15.98
N GLU A 474 27.11 -5.72 -15.57
CA GLU A 474 27.43 -6.78 -14.62
C GLU A 474 28.35 -6.25 -13.53
N LEU A 475 27.97 -6.45 -12.29
CA LEU A 475 28.79 -6.12 -11.12
C LEU A 475 29.92 -7.17 -11.00
N LEU A 476 31.17 -6.70 -10.92
CA LEU A 476 32.35 -7.58 -10.86
C LEU A 476 32.73 -7.97 -9.43
N GLN A 477 32.32 -7.18 -8.46
CA GLN A 477 32.61 -7.40 -7.05
C GLN A 477 31.37 -7.09 -6.21
N PRO A 478 31.15 -7.74 -5.07
CA PRO A 478 30.08 -7.40 -4.18
C PRO A 478 30.10 -5.93 -3.76
N LEU A 479 28.96 -5.26 -3.85
CA LEU A 479 28.80 -3.84 -3.55
C LEU A 479 28.12 -3.64 -2.22
N ALA A 480 28.80 -3.02 -1.27
CA ALA A 480 28.22 -2.65 0.01
C ALA A 480 27.43 -1.34 -0.11
N LEU A 481 26.22 -1.37 0.42
CA LEU A 481 25.29 -0.24 0.48
C LEU A 481 24.94 0.06 1.94
N THR A 482 24.83 1.32 2.28
CA THR A 482 24.23 1.76 3.54
C THR A 482 23.15 2.77 3.27
N ALA A 483 22.04 2.66 4.01
CA ALA A 483 20.95 3.61 3.97
C ALA A 483 20.61 4.04 5.39
N GLN A 484 20.64 5.33 5.65
CA GLN A 484 20.23 5.91 6.91
C GLN A 484 18.95 6.72 6.68
N LEU A 485 17.89 6.32 7.37
CA LEU A 485 16.63 7.04 7.37
C LEU A 485 16.67 8.10 8.48
N GLY A 486 16.11 9.27 8.22
CA GLY A 486 16.21 10.43 9.11
C GLY A 486 15.84 10.14 10.55
N GLN A 487 16.73 10.53 11.47
CA GLN A 487 16.51 10.48 12.91
C GLN A 487 16.24 11.89 13.45
N PRO A 488 15.42 12.04 14.50
CA PRO A 488 15.46 13.27 15.28
C PRO A 488 16.87 13.52 15.88
N PRO A 489 17.45 14.74 15.84
CA PRO A 489 16.82 16.00 15.42
C PRO A 489 16.83 16.27 13.90
N ALA A 490 17.29 15.33 13.05
CA ALA A 490 17.20 15.52 11.60
C ALA A 490 15.72 15.56 11.15
N THR A 491 15.43 16.33 10.12
CA THR A 491 14.08 16.48 9.59
C THR A 491 13.50 15.13 9.21
N PRO A 492 12.31 14.75 9.70
CA PRO A 492 11.67 13.49 9.28
C PRO A 492 11.57 13.41 7.76
N GLY A 493 11.93 12.24 7.21
CA GLY A 493 11.94 12.02 5.75
C GLY A 493 13.28 12.27 5.06
N THR A 494 14.37 12.62 5.80
CA THR A 494 15.71 12.64 5.20
C THR A 494 16.22 11.22 4.97
N VAL A 495 16.81 10.99 3.81
CA VAL A 495 17.42 9.71 3.42
C VAL A 495 18.87 9.98 3.03
N ALA A 496 19.81 9.27 3.66
CA ALA A 496 21.20 9.25 3.24
C ALA A 496 21.56 7.85 2.76
N LEU A 497 22.01 7.76 1.50
CA LEU A 497 22.45 6.54 0.87
C LEU A 497 23.95 6.63 0.62
N GLN A 498 24.67 5.56 0.87
CA GLN A 498 26.08 5.43 0.52
C GLN A 498 26.31 4.08 -0.15
N ALA A 499 26.90 4.11 -1.34
CA ALA A 499 27.44 2.95 -2.01
C ALA A 499 28.97 2.95 -1.81
N ALA A 500 29.55 1.82 -1.48
CA ALA A 500 31.00 1.66 -1.40
C ALA A 500 31.65 1.81 -2.78
N ALA A 501 32.97 1.90 -2.82
CA ALA A 501 33.70 1.76 -4.07
C ALA A 501 33.38 0.41 -4.73
N GLY A 502 33.26 0.42 -6.05
CA GLY A 502 32.84 -0.78 -6.78
C GLY A 502 33.37 -0.79 -8.22
N GLN A 503 33.13 -1.94 -8.85
CA GLN A 503 33.51 -2.19 -10.24
C GLN A 503 32.39 -2.91 -10.96
N ALA A 504 32.13 -2.49 -12.19
CA ALA A 504 31.17 -3.15 -13.07
C ALA A 504 31.72 -3.23 -14.50
N ARG A 505 31.19 -4.16 -15.28
CA ARG A 505 31.45 -4.29 -16.71
C ARG A 505 30.19 -3.95 -17.47
N LEU A 506 30.35 -3.09 -18.46
CA LEU A 506 29.31 -2.80 -19.45
C LEU A 506 29.71 -3.42 -20.79
N THR A 507 28.81 -4.19 -21.39
CA THR A 507 28.97 -4.70 -22.76
C THR A 507 27.81 -4.19 -23.61
N GLY A 508 28.07 -3.84 -24.85
CA GLY A 508 27.11 -3.32 -25.80
C GLY A 508 26.87 -4.26 -26.99
N PRO A 509 26.05 -3.84 -27.95
CA PRO A 509 25.75 -4.63 -29.16
C PRO A 509 26.92 -4.76 -30.12
N LEU A 510 27.92 -3.89 -30.03
CA LEU A 510 29.13 -3.93 -30.81
C LEU A 510 30.29 -4.50 -29.99
N PRO A 511 31.32 -5.09 -30.64
CA PRO A 511 32.47 -5.67 -29.95
C PRO A 511 33.12 -4.68 -28.97
N GLY A 512 33.60 -5.19 -27.84
CA GLY A 512 34.26 -4.44 -26.80
C GLY A 512 33.55 -4.55 -25.46
N SER A 513 34.20 -4.05 -24.41
CA SER A 513 33.64 -3.96 -23.07
C SER A 513 34.21 -2.75 -22.35
N VAL A 514 33.41 -2.11 -21.53
CA VAL A 514 33.80 -0.97 -20.71
C VAL A 514 33.90 -1.42 -19.27
N ALA A 515 35.05 -1.21 -18.66
CA ALA A 515 35.22 -1.36 -17.23
C ALA A 515 34.84 -0.04 -16.54
N LEU A 516 33.87 -0.11 -15.64
CA LEU A 516 33.44 0.99 -14.80
C LEU A 516 34.00 0.80 -13.41
N GLN A 517 34.63 1.82 -12.85
CA GLN A 517 35.15 1.84 -11.49
C GLN A 517 34.71 3.14 -10.83
N TRP A 518 34.15 3.04 -9.63
CA TRP A 518 33.76 4.22 -8.86
C TRP A 518 34.23 4.14 -7.43
N GLN A 519 34.45 5.30 -6.85
CA GLN A 519 34.73 5.47 -5.43
C GLN A 519 33.41 5.51 -4.65
N ALA A 520 33.53 5.59 -3.31
CA ALA A 520 32.35 5.66 -2.46
C ALA A 520 31.43 6.83 -2.90
N THR A 521 30.22 6.48 -3.34
CA THR A 521 29.19 7.43 -3.79
C THR A 521 28.24 7.72 -2.64
N ARG A 522 27.89 8.98 -2.44
CA ARG A 522 26.99 9.44 -1.39
C ARG A 522 25.83 10.20 -2.00
N TYR A 523 24.65 9.90 -1.52
CA TYR A 523 23.42 10.62 -1.89
C TYR A 523 22.65 10.97 -0.62
N GLN A 524 22.18 12.21 -0.53
CA GLN A 524 21.37 12.67 0.58
C GLN A 524 20.23 13.53 0.04
N ALA A 525 19.00 13.29 0.50
CA ALA A 525 17.84 14.08 0.17
C ALA A 525 16.82 14.06 1.32
N GLY A 526 16.00 15.11 1.41
CA GLY A 526 14.92 15.17 2.41
C GLY A 526 14.15 16.48 2.34
N PRO A 527 12.99 16.56 3.01
CA PRO A 527 12.21 17.78 3.07
C PRO A 527 13.03 18.92 3.71
N GLY A 528 13.14 20.06 3.03
CA GLY A 528 13.86 21.22 3.51
C GLY A 528 15.40 21.09 3.52
N THR A 529 15.95 19.98 3.02
CA THR A 529 17.40 19.79 2.84
C THR A 529 17.72 19.82 1.34
N ALA A 530 18.69 20.62 0.93
CA ALA A 530 19.20 20.55 -0.43
C ALA A 530 19.71 19.13 -0.72
N MET A 531 19.29 18.57 -1.84
CA MET A 531 19.80 17.30 -2.30
C MET A 531 21.31 17.38 -2.48
N ARG A 532 22.03 16.35 -2.04
CA ARG A 532 23.48 16.24 -2.22
C ARG A 532 23.83 14.91 -2.87
N LEU A 533 24.60 14.97 -3.96
CA LEU A 533 25.16 13.80 -4.63
C LEU A 533 26.67 13.98 -4.80
N GLN A 534 27.44 13.02 -4.31
CA GLN A 534 28.88 12.95 -4.52
C GLN A 534 29.21 11.63 -5.21
N SER A 535 29.86 11.72 -6.36
CA SER A 535 30.26 10.56 -7.16
C SER A 535 31.54 10.85 -7.91
N GLN A 536 32.49 9.93 -7.82
CA GLN A 536 33.73 9.99 -8.55
C GLN A 536 34.05 8.61 -9.13
N GLY A 537 34.55 8.58 -10.36
CA GLY A 537 34.91 7.30 -10.96
C GLY A 537 35.61 7.46 -12.30
N ARG A 538 35.83 6.31 -12.94
CA ARG A 538 36.44 6.21 -14.25
C ARG A 538 35.81 5.09 -15.06
N LEU A 539 35.88 5.23 -16.36
CA LEU A 539 35.52 4.20 -17.33
C LEU A 539 36.73 3.95 -18.23
N GLU A 540 36.96 2.70 -18.53
CA GLU A 540 38.08 2.26 -19.37
C GLU A 540 37.59 1.36 -20.49
N GLY A 541 38.17 1.53 -21.67
CA GLY A 541 37.91 0.64 -22.80
C GLY A 541 36.66 0.98 -23.60
N LEU A 542 36.16 2.23 -23.56
CA LEU A 542 34.96 2.63 -24.33
C LEU A 542 35.26 2.67 -25.83
N PRO A 543 34.71 1.76 -26.65
CA PRO A 543 34.91 1.80 -28.09
C PRO A 543 34.17 2.99 -28.70
N PHE A 544 34.84 3.78 -29.50
CA PHE A 544 34.24 4.92 -30.20
C PHE A 544 33.07 4.48 -31.09
N ALA A 545 33.17 3.28 -31.67
CA ALA A 545 32.11 2.69 -32.50
C ALA A 545 30.75 2.52 -31.74
N TRP A 546 30.74 2.51 -30.41
CA TRP A 546 29.50 2.42 -29.63
C TRP A 546 28.61 3.64 -29.77
N LEU A 547 29.13 4.78 -30.26
CA LEU A 547 28.30 5.95 -30.57
C LEU A 547 27.23 5.62 -31.64
N ASP A 548 27.50 4.69 -32.53
CA ASP A 548 26.51 4.21 -33.51
C ASP A 548 25.35 3.44 -32.84
N ALA A 549 25.63 2.75 -31.75
CA ALA A 549 24.66 1.99 -31.00
C ALA A 549 23.83 2.85 -30.04
N LEU A 550 24.35 3.98 -29.60
CA LEU A 550 23.66 4.88 -28.67
C LEU A 550 22.49 5.62 -29.32
N GLY A 551 22.44 5.63 -30.69
CA GLY A 551 21.32 6.19 -31.41
C GLY A 551 21.00 7.62 -30.99
N LEU A 552 21.96 8.53 -31.11
CA LEU A 552 21.70 9.97 -30.90
C LEU A 552 20.67 10.40 -31.96
N GLU A 553 19.47 10.73 -31.49
CA GLU A 553 18.32 11.05 -32.34
C GLU A 553 18.63 12.25 -33.24
N GLY A 554 18.63 12.03 -34.52
CA GLY A 554 18.68 13.04 -35.51
C GLY A 554 18.00 12.56 -36.79
N THR A 555 16.73 12.88 -36.94
CA THR A 555 15.81 12.71 -38.06
C THR A 555 15.06 11.36 -38.14
N PRO A 556 13.73 11.41 -38.28
CA PRO A 556 12.91 10.23 -38.45
C PRO A 556 13.36 9.48 -39.73
N ALA A 557 13.43 8.16 -39.62
CA ALA A 557 13.69 7.29 -40.75
C ALA A 557 12.70 7.62 -41.89
N VAL A 558 13.22 8.03 -43.04
CA VAL A 558 12.40 8.17 -44.24
C VAL A 558 11.91 6.78 -44.60
N ALA A 559 10.61 6.63 -44.80
CA ALA A 559 9.97 5.33 -45.08
C ALA A 559 10.73 4.59 -46.18
N GLY A 560 11.26 3.40 -45.84
CA GLY A 560 11.91 2.49 -46.78
C GLY A 560 13.46 2.51 -46.80
N LYS A 561 14.14 3.34 -45.98
CA LYS A 561 15.60 3.26 -45.80
C LYS A 561 15.97 3.00 -44.35
N PRO A 562 16.81 2.00 -44.04
CA PRO A 562 17.30 1.81 -42.68
C PRO A 562 18.07 3.07 -42.24
N ALA A 563 17.87 3.49 -40.99
CA ALA A 563 18.60 4.60 -40.39
C ALA A 563 20.11 4.31 -40.45
N GLN A 564 20.88 5.20 -41.10
CA GLN A 564 22.33 5.03 -41.15
C GLN A 564 22.93 5.32 -39.78
N PRO A 565 23.93 4.53 -39.30
CA PRO A 565 24.67 4.78 -38.09
C PRO A 565 25.22 6.22 -38.03
N LEU A 566 25.31 6.80 -36.85
CA LEU A 566 25.74 8.19 -36.65
C LEU A 566 27.15 8.44 -37.25
N LEU A 567 28.11 7.56 -36.97
CA LEU A 567 29.47 7.70 -37.47
C LEU A 567 29.51 7.57 -38.97
N ALA A 568 28.79 6.63 -39.57
CA ALA A 568 28.68 6.49 -41.01
C ALA A 568 28.10 7.74 -41.69
N ARG A 569 27.10 8.38 -41.10
CA ARG A 569 26.52 9.68 -41.54
C ARG A 569 27.53 10.81 -41.49
N LEU A 570 28.38 10.80 -40.47
CA LEU A 570 29.48 11.76 -40.29
C LEU A 570 30.71 11.41 -41.16
N GLY A 571 30.64 10.33 -41.94
CA GLY A 571 31.81 9.88 -42.73
C GLY A 571 32.95 9.41 -41.84
N LEU A 572 32.66 8.91 -40.64
CA LEU A 572 33.63 8.49 -39.64
C LEU A 572 33.50 6.99 -39.36
N GLY A 573 34.59 6.37 -39.03
CA GLY A 573 34.70 4.98 -38.57
C GLY A 573 35.96 4.78 -37.76
N GLY A 574 36.32 3.53 -37.46
CA GLY A 574 37.59 3.24 -36.81
C GLY A 574 37.47 2.40 -35.52
N ASN A 575 38.59 2.14 -34.94
CA ASN A 575 38.73 1.30 -33.74
C ASN A 575 39.27 2.09 -32.54
N MET A 576 39.06 3.41 -32.51
CA MET A 576 39.51 4.27 -31.43
C MET A 576 38.83 3.84 -30.10
N VAL A 577 39.63 3.79 -29.06
CA VAL A 577 39.19 3.43 -27.70
C VAL A 577 39.41 4.62 -26.79
N LEU A 578 38.42 4.91 -25.98
CA LEU A 578 38.40 6.03 -25.07
C LEU A 578 38.42 5.52 -23.61
N GLU A 579 38.98 6.35 -22.73
CA GLU A 579 38.81 6.27 -21.29
C GLU A 579 38.18 7.57 -20.80
N GLY A 580 37.44 7.51 -19.70
CA GLY A 580 36.83 8.67 -19.11
C GLY A 580 36.92 8.70 -17.60
N GLN A 581 36.79 9.88 -17.07
CA GLN A 581 36.71 10.11 -15.62
C GLN A 581 35.58 11.07 -15.33
N TRP A 582 34.98 10.93 -14.17
CA TRP A 582 34.00 11.88 -13.66
C TRP A 582 34.25 12.17 -12.19
N ASN A 583 33.94 13.39 -11.79
CA ASN A 583 33.88 13.86 -10.42
C ASN A 583 32.71 14.83 -10.31
N VAL A 584 31.70 14.44 -9.54
CA VAL A 584 30.46 15.20 -9.38
C VAL A 584 30.23 15.45 -7.90
N ASP A 585 30.07 16.70 -7.51
CA ASP A 585 29.54 17.15 -6.23
C ASP A 585 28.36 18.10 -6.52
N ALA A 586 27.16 17.55 -6.47
CA ALA A 586 25.92 18.29 -6.66
C ALA A 586 25.24 18.49 -5.29
N GLY A 587 25.08 19.72 -4.90
CA GLY A 587 24.46 20.12 -3.63
C GLY A 587 23.78 21.49 -3.78
N ALA A 588 24.06 22.40 -2.87
CA ALA A 588 23.60 23.80 -3.02
C ALA A 588 24.18 24.48 -4.28
N THR A 589 25.34 24.03 -4.70
CA THR A 589 25.98 24.39 -5.98
C THR A 589 26.39 23.11 -6.70
N LEU A 590 26.26 23.10 -8.02
CA LEU A 590 26.76 22.00 -8.87
C LEU A 590 28.26 22.23 -9.12
N ARG A 591 29.09 21.22 -8.84
CA ARG A 591 30.46 21.12 -9.30
C ARG A 591 30.63 19.76 -9.97
N ALA A 592 30.90 19.76 -11.26
CA ALA A 592 31.09 18.52 -11.99
C ALA A 592 32.24 18.67 -12.97
N GLN A 593 33.08 17.65 -13.02
CA GLN A 593 34.14 17.52 -14.01
C GLN A 593 34.01 16.17 -14.67
N ALA A 594 34.08 16.13 -15.98
CA ALA A 594 34.12 14.91 -16.74
C ALA A 594 35.17 15.06 -17.85
N SER A 595 35.91 14.00 -18.11
CA SER A 595 36.84 13.95 -19.21
C SER A 595 36.73 12.65 -19.97
N LEU A 596 36.92 12.71 -21.27
CA LEU A 596 37.04 11.59 -22.19
C LEU A 596 38.30 11.77 -23.01
N ARG A 597 39.18 10.79 -22.98
CA ARG A 597 40.44 10.84 -23.73
C ARG A 597 40.67 9.55 -24.52
N ARG A 598 41.35 9.65 -25.68
CA ARG A 598 41.79 8.51 -26.43
C ARG A 598 42.93 7.81 -25.73
N THR A 599 42.87 6.47 -25.66
CA THR A 599 43.97 5.63 -25.16
C THR A 599 44.67 4.91 -26.31
N ASN A 600 43.95 4.35 -27.25
CA ASN A 600 44.52 3.64 -28.40
C ASN A 600 43.57 3.63 -29.61
N GLY A 601 43.96 2.96 -30.67
CA GLY A 601 43.21 2.89 -31.92
C GLY A 601 43.23 4.18 -32.71
N ASP A 602 42.55 4.24 -33.85
CA ASP A 602 42.55 5.39 -34.73
C ASP A 602 41.11 5.65 -35.27
N LEU A 603 40.88 6.90 -35.60
CA LEU A 603 39.71 7.31 -36.36
C LEU A 603 39.98 7.12 -37.87
N ARG A 604 38.98 6.68 -38.62
CA ARG A 604 39.02 6.61 -40.09
C ARG A 604 37.99 7.56 -40.67
N ILE A 605 38.42 8.29 -41.69
CA ILE A 605 37.55 9.18 -42.42
C ILE A 605 37.14 8.40 -43.68
N LEU A 606 35.83 8.16 -43.82
CA LEU A 606 35.24 7.39 -44.87
C LEU A 606 34.99 8.31 -46.06
N THR A 607 35.76 8.14 -47.16
CA THR A 607 35.50 8.87 -48.41
C THR A 607 34.35 8.20 -49.16
N GLY A 608 33.35 8.99 -49.53
CA GLY A 608 31.95 8.64 -49.87
C GLY A 608 31.67 7.71 -51.08
N GLU A 609 32.52 6.78 -51.47
CA GLU A 609 32.19 5.85 -52.58
C GLU A 609 31.92 4.40 -52.15
N THR A 610 32.16 4.03 -50.94
CA THR A 610 31.78 2.71 -50.41
C THR A 610 31.53 2.77 -48.90
N ALA A 611 30.30 3.13 -48.51
CA ALA A 611 29.88 2.87 -47.15
C ALA A 611 29.75 1.33 -46.94
N PRO A 612 30.54 0.71 -46.04
CA PRO A 612 30.37 -0.70 -45.81
C PRO A 612 29.02 -0.93 -45.11
N VAL A 613 28.21 -1.73 -45.77
CA VAL A 613 27.01 -2.26 -45.11
C VAL A 613 27.49 -3.23 -44.03
N THR A 614 27.39 -2.81 -42.78
CA THR A 614 27.58 -3.75 -41.66
C THR A 614 26.37 -4.66 -41.65
N VAL A 615 26.51 -5.85 -42.24
CA VAL A 615 25.48 -6.89 -42.14
C VAL A 615 25.50 -7.39 -40.71
N LEU A 616 24.52 -6.96 -39.94
CA LEU A 616 24.20 -7.58 -38.63
C LEU A 616 23.65 -8.97 -38.95
N GLN A 617 24.49 -10.00 -38.90
CA GLN A 617 24.00 -11.38 -38.91
C GLN A 617 23.20 -11.62 -37.62
N SER A 618 21.88 -11.69 -37.78
CA SER A 618 21.01 -12.29 -36.76
C SER A 618 21.40 -13.78 -36.70
N SER A 619 21.96 -14.23 -35.57
CA SER A 619 22.21 -15.63 -35.31
C SER A 619 20.85 -16.33 -35.17
N GLY A 620 20.39 -16.94 -36.30
CA GLY A 620 19.37 -17.98 -36.29
C GLY A 620 19.89 -19.17 -35.51
N GLN A 621 19.00 -19.77 -34.71
CA GLN A 621 19.21 -21.00 -33.96
C GLN A 621 19.91 -22.09 -34.78
N GLY A 622 21.09 -22.53 -34.34
CA GLY A 622 21.77 -23.70 -34.83
C GLY A 622 22.74 -24.20 -33.76
N THR A 623 22.42 -25.37 -33.22
CA THR A 623 23.28 -26.14 -32.34
C THR A 623 24.58 -26.51 -33.03
N GLY A 624 25.71 -26.00 -32.50
CA GLY A 624 27.03 -26.42 -32.96
C GLY A 624 28.12 -25.56 -32.35
N ALA A 625 28.93 -26.15 -31.49
CA ALA A 625 30.14 -25.54 -30.92
C ALA A 625 31.14 -25.25 -32.06
N GLY A 626 31.25 -23.99 -32.47
CA GLY A 626 32.28 -23.48 -33.35
C GLY A 626 32.83 -22.18 -32.77
N SER A 627 34.11 -22.16 -32.48
CA SER A 627 34.85 -20.97 -32.05
C SER A 627 34.65 -19.82 -33.02
N PRO A 628 34.40 -18.58 -32.57
CA PRO A 628 34.27 -17.46 -33.49
C PRO A 628 35.61 -17.17 -34.12
N THR A 629 35.75 -17.49 -35.40
CA THR A 629 36.87 -17.03 -36.23
C THR A 629 36.67 -15.55 -36.49
N SER A 630 37.49 -14.70 -35.90
CA SER A 630 37.51 -13.27 -36.21
C SER A 630 38.02 -13.04 -37.63
N ILE A 631 37.08 -12.84 -38.55
CA ILE A 631 37.43 -12.36 -39.90
C ILE A 631 37.68 -10.86 -39.76
N THR A 632 38.93 -10.46 -39.75
CA THR A 632 39.34 -9.07 -39.83
C THR A 632 39.06 -8.55 -41.24
N THR A 633 37.88 -8.01 -41.49
CA THR A 633 37.61 -7.29 -42.74
C THR A 633 38.34 -5.95 -42.71
N PRO A 634 39.14 -5.59 -43.75
CA PRO A 634 39.78 -4.28 -43.79
C PRO A 634 38.72 -3.19 -43.74
N GLN A 635 38.81 -2.29 -42.75
CA GLN A 635 37.90 -1.15 -42.67
C GLN A 635 38.24 -0.16 -43.81
N PRO A 636 37.27 0.19 -44.68
CA PRO A 636 37.50 1.20 -45.69
C PRO A 636 37.68 2.58 -45.08
N GLY A 637 38.37 3.47 -45.74
CA GLY A 637 38.63 4.84 -45.32
C GLY A 637 40.09 5.12 -44.96
N SER A 638 40.47 6.38 -44.97
CA SER A 638 41.82 6.84 -44.65
C SER A 638 42.00 7.01 -43.15
N PRO A 639 43.07 6.48 -42.54
CA PRO A 639 43.36 6.69 -41.12
C PRO A 639 43.63 8.17 -40.88
N ALA A 640 43.07 8.74 -39.82
CA ALA A 640 43.30 10.14 -39.43
C ALA A 640 44.65 10.35 -38.76
N GLY A 641 45.24 9.28 -38.19
CA GLY A 641 46.50 9.37 -37.42
C GLY A 641 46.31 10.15 -36.15
N VAL A 642 45.30 9.81 -35.36
CA VAL A 642 44.96 10.53 -34.12
C VAL A 642 46.03 10.34 -33.10
N ARG A 643 46.67 11.42 -32.69
CA ARG A 643 47.65 11.47 -31.60
C ARG A 643 47.03 11.80 -30.29
N GLN A 644 46.10 12.77 -30.27
CA GLN A 644 45.35 13.21 -29.11
C GLN A 644 43.89 13.47 -29.46
N ALA A 645 43.00 12.97 -28.63
CA ALA A 645 41.60 13.36 -28.65
C ALA A 645 41.16 13.40 -27.18
N GLU A 646 40.76 14.56 -26.71
CA GLU A 646 40.38 14.80 -25.33
C GLU A 646 39.23 15.80 -25.24
N LEU A 647 38.15 15.38 -24.63
CA LEU A 647 36.99 16.22 -24.30
C LEU A 647 36.92 16.40 -22.80
N THR A 648 36.95 17.63 -22.32
CA THR A 648 36.73 17.99 -20.91
C THR A 648 35.45 18.76 -20.79
N LEU A 649 34.65 18.44 -19.76
CA LEU A 649 33.44 19.13 -19.37
C LEU A 649 33.59 19.58 -17.92
N GLU A 650 33.35 20.84 -17.65
CA GLU A 650 33.41 21.45 -16.31
C GLU A 650 32.11 22.21 -16.08
N ALA A 651 31.42 21.89 -14.99
CA ALA A 651 30.25 22.62 -14.56
C ALA A 651 30.49 23.23 -13.18
N GLU A 652 30.22 24.50 -13.03
CA GLU A 652 30.28 25.22 -11.76
C GLU A 652 29.04 26.15 -11.64
N GLY A 653 28.17 25.83 -10.67
CA GLY A 653 26.86 26.45 -10.58
C GLY A 653 26.03 26.15 -11.85
N ASP A 654 25.55 27.19 -12.50
CA ASP A 654 24.83 27.12 -13.78
C ASP A 654 25.75 27.17 -15.01
N ALA A 655 27.03 27.48 -14.84
CA ALA A 655 27.97 27.58 -15.94
C ALA A 655 28.49 26.20 -16.35
N LEU A 656 28.42 25.88 -17.66
CA LEU A 656 29.02 24.71 -18.27
C LEU A 656 30.08 25.15 -19.28
N ARG A 657 31.28 24.62 -19.08
CA ARG A 657 32.41 24.80 -20.00
C ARG A 657 32.79 23.44 -20.60
N ALA A 658 32.94 23.42 -21.91
CA ALA A 658 33.44 22.28 -22.64
C ALA A 658 34.74 22.66 -23.36
N ARG A 659 35.72 21.76 -23.39
CA ARG A 659 36.94 21.90 -24.18
C ARG A 659 37.24 20.62 -24.93
N LEU A 660 37.46 20.73 -26.21
CA LEU A 660 37.87 19.66 -27.07
C LEU A 660 39.29 19.91 -27.60
N LEU A 661 40.21 19.04 -27.27
CA LEU A 661 41.55 19.01 -27.86
C LEU A 661 41.65 17.84 -28.80
N TRP A 662 42.06 18.15 -30.03
CA TRP A 662 42.25 17.15 -31.07
C TRP A 662 43.60 17.39 -31.77
N ALA A 663 44.36 16.34 -31.93
CA ALA A 663 45.60 16.40 -32.75
C ALA A 663 45.73 15.11 -33.54
N SER A 664 45.97 15.26 -34.84
CA SER A 664 46.14 14.12 -35.76
C SER A 664 47.10 14.46 -36.91
N ASP A 665 47.72 13.44 -37.46
CA ASP A 665 48.75 13.59 -38.50
C ASP A 665 48.16 14.06 -39.82
N ARG A 666 46.91 13.65 -40.15
CA ARG A 666 46.27 13.93 -41.42
C ARG A 666 45.05 14.84 -41.31
N ALA A 667 44.27 14.68 -40.24
CA ALA A 667 43.07 15.45 -40.06
C ALA A 667 43.29 16.80 -39.41
N GLY A 668 44.54 17.11 -39.00
CA GLY A 668 44.94 18.38 -38.40
C GLY A 668 44.73 18.47 -36.91
N ASP A 669 44.95 19.65 -36.38
CA ASP A 669 44.86 19.95 -34.97
C ASP A 669 43.69 20.92 -34.68
N MET A 670 43.01 20.75 -33.59
CA MET A 670 41.88 21.61 -33.20
C MET A 670 41.87 21.80 -31.66
N ASP A 671 41.68 23.03 -31.24
CA ASP A 671 41.36 23.41 -29.85
C ASP A 671 40.02 24.19 -29.88
N ALA A 672 39.01 23.58 -29.38
CA ALA A 672 37.66 24.18 -29.32
C ALA A 672 37.20 24.32 -27.86
N THR A 673 36.70 25.50 -27.55
CA THR A 673 36.08 25.77 -26.23
C THR A 673 34.67 26.25 -26.45
N ALA A 674 33.75 25.77 -25.61
CA ALA A 674 32.35 26.18 -25.60
C ALA A 674 31.93 26.47 -24.16
N ASN A 675 31.20 27.57 -23.99
CA ASN A 675 30.61 27.96 -22.70
C ASN A 675 29.12 28.14 -22.90
N THR A 676 28.34 27.57 -21.99
CA THR A 676 26.88 27.69 -21.96
C THR A 676 26.37 27.67 -20.52
N ARG A 677 25.07 27.77 -20.34
CA ARG A 677 24.44 27.68 -19.03
C ARG A 677 23.49 26.49 -18.95
N LEU A 678 23.49 25.86 -17.79
CA LEU A 678 22.54 24.82 -17.42
C LEU A 678 21.38 25.44 -16.67
N THR A 679 20.20 24.91 -16.89
CA THR A 679 19.05 25.21 -16.04
C THR A 679 19.03 24.19 -14.91
N LEU A 680 19.21 24.69 -13.69
CA LEU A 680 19.08 23.88 -12.48
C LEU A 680 17.63 24.05 -12.01
N GLY A 681 16.74 23.13 -12.38
CA GLY A 681 15.35 23.15 -11.92
C GLY A 681 15.25 22.73 -10.45
N ASP A 682 14.29 23.30 -9.71
CA ASP A 682 13.89 22.79 -8.42
C ASP A 682 13.44 21.33 -8.60
N SER A 683 14.22 20.41 -8.09
CA SER A 683 13.86 18.97 -8.17
C SER A 683 12.58 18.77 -7.37
N PRO A 684 11.46 18.34 -7.98
CA PRO A 684 10.25 18.04 -7.21
C PRO A 684 10.62 16.97 -6.17
N ALA A 685 10.09 17.12 -4.97
CA ALA A 685 10.33 16.21 -3.86
C ALA A 685 10.06 14.74 -4.31
N GLY A 686 11.13 13.95 -4.46
CA GLY A 686 11.08 12.57 -4.97
C GLY A 686 11.59 12.35 -6.40
N GLY A 687 12.07 13.37 -7.11
CA GLY A 687 12.65 13.24 -8.46
C GLY A 687 14.13 12.85 -8.47
N ASN A 688 14.60 12.30 -9.61
CA ASN A 688 16.01 11.99 -9.85
C ASN A 688 16.89 13.23 -9.68
N ALA A 689 18.01 13.11 -8.99
CA ALA A 689 18.96 14.19 -8.74
C ALA A 689 19.44 14.92 -9.99
N LEU A 690 19.54 14.20 -11.10
CA LEU A 690 19.93 14.74 -12.39
C LEU A 690 18.75 15.18 -13.25
N ALA A 691 17.51 14.87 -12.87
CA ALA A 691 16.32 15.25 -13.64
C ALA A 691 16.05 16.77 -13.63
N GLY A 692 16.65 17.50 -12.70
CA GLY A 692 16.58 18.96 -12.65
C GLY A 692 17.70 19.69 -13.41
N VAL A 693 18.70 18.97 -13.96
CA VAL A 693 19.78 19.58 -14.72
C VAL A 693 19.46 19.42 -16.20
N THR A 694 19.08 20.50 -16.85
CA THR A 694 18.76 20.50 -18.27
C THR A 694 19.54 21.60 -19.00
N TRP A 695 19.83 21.35 -20.27
CA TRP A 695 20.32 22.38 -21.16
C TRP A 695 19.13 22.98 -21.92
N ALA A 696 18.85 24.24 -21.66
CA ALA A 696 17.77 24.92 -22.38
C ALA A 696 18.19 25.12 -23.85
N PRO A 697 17.30 24.85 -24.82
CA PRO A 697 17.60 25.03 -26.25
C PRO A 697 17.97 26.48 -26.61
N ASP A 698 17.53 27.43 -25.83
CA ASP A 698 17.76 28.88 -25.97
C ASP A 698 18.91 29.39 -25.09
N ALA A 699 19.64 28.51 -24.39
CA ALA A 699 20.76 28.92 -23.58
C ALA A 699 21.87 29.57 -24.44
N PRO A 700 22.49 30.68 -23.98
CA PRO A 700 23.55 31.34 -24.74
C PRO A 700 24.73 30.38 -24.89
N LEU A 701 25.20 30.19 -26.12
CA LEU A 701 26.36 29.39 -26.46
C LEU A 701 27.46 30.29 -27.01
N ALA A 702 28.56 30.41 -26.31
CA ALA A 702 29.78 31.05 -26.82
C ALA A 702 30.82 29.98 -27.13
N ALA A 703 31.22 29.87 -28.37
CA ALA A 703 32.22 28.89 -28.80
C ALA A 703 33.39 29.57 -29.50
N THR A 704 34.59 29.08 -29.24
CA THR A 704 35.81 29.48 -29.92
C THR A 704 36.50 28.22 -30.47
N VAL A 705 36.79 28.24 -31.75
CA VAL A 705 37.47 27.11 -32.40
C VAL A 705 38.73 27.63 -33.04
N ARG A 706 39.85 27.01 -32.74
CA ARG A 706 41.12 27.20 -33.43
C ARG A 706 41.50 25.87 -34.06
N ALA A 707 41.57 25.85 -35.39
CA ALA A 707 41.92 24.65 -36.13
C ALA A 707 43.07 24.94 -37.11
N ARG A 708 43.93 23.97 -37.21
CA ARG A 708 44.96 23.92 -38.24
C ARG A 708 44.74 22.66 -39.06
N LEU A 709 44.27 22.80 -40.25
CA LEU A 709 43.91 21.71 -41.13
C LEU A 709 44.94 21.66 -42.30
N PRO A 710 45.92 20.78 -42.24
CA PRO A 710 46.99 20.69 -43.26
C PRO A 710 46.42 20.22 -44.60
N ASP A 711 45.35 19.39 -44.59
CA ASP A 711 44.65 18.92 -45.78
C ASP A 711 43.13 18.96 -45.52
N VAL A 712 42.49 20.01 -46.01
CA VAL A 712 41.05 20.17 -45.90
C VAL A 712 40.28 19.12 -46.73
N GLY A 713 40.93 18.53 -47.74
CA GLY A 713 40.33 17.48 -48.56
C GLY A 713 39.94 16.24 -47.78
N VAL A 714 40.62 15.96 -46.66
CA VAL A 714 40.29 14.86 -45.74
C VAL A 714 38.86 15.02 -45.14
N TRP A 715 38.41 16.26 -44.93
CA TRP A 715 37.12 16.61 -44.38
C TRP A 715 36.02 16.77 -45.43
N SER A 716 36.31 16.53 -46.73
CA SER A 716 35.33 16.66 -47.82
C SER A 716 34.11 15.79 -47.65
N ALA A 717 34.20 14.68 -46.88
CA ALA A 717 33.08 13.80 -46.55
C ALA A 717 32.02 14.49 -45.68
N LEU A 718 32.39 15.54 -44.91
CA LEU A 718 31.48 16.33 -44.07
C LEU A 718 30.90 17.55 -44.81
N ALA A 719 31.37 17.83 -46.04
CA ALA A 719 30.82 18.91 -46.82
C ALA A 719 29.39 18.55 -47.32
N PRO A 720 28.54 19.55 -47.54
CA PRO A 720 27.22 19.30 -48.13
C PRO A 720 27.30 18.50 -49.47
N PRO A 721 26.28 17.69 -49.79
CA PRO A 721 26.28 16.90 -51.02
C PRO A 721 26.58 17.76 -52.26
N GLY A 722 27.57 17.32 -53.06
CA GLY A 722 28.02 18.04 -54.27
C GLY A 722 29.18 19.00 -54.04
N TRP A 723 29.61 19.23 -52.81
CA TRP A 723 30.77 20.06 -52.49
C TRP A 723 32.01 19.18 -52.33
N ARG A 724 33.09 19.56 -53.01
CA ARG A 724 34.42 18.99 -52.82
C ARG A 724 35.35 20.08 -52.29
N VAL A 725 35.85 19.90 -51.10
CA VAL A 725 36.79 20.83 -50.48
C VAL A 725 38.21 20.30 -50.75
N ARG A 726 39.06 21.11 -51.27
CA ARG A 726 40.48 20.78 -51.51
C ARG A 726 41.37 21.90 -50.98
N GLY A 727 42.51 21.58 -50.42
CA GLY A 727 43.48 22.54 -49.92
C GLY A 727 44.32 22.01 -48.81
#